data_70c91756f82862cf2a349e64b0d4d2f5
#
_entry.id   70c91756f82862cf2a349e64b0d4d2f5
#
_cell.length_a   1.000
_cell.length_b   1.000
_cell.length_c   1.000
_cell.angle_alpha   90.00
_cell.angle_beta   90.00
_cell.angle_gamma   90.00
#
_symmetry.space_group_name_H-M   'P 1'
#
loop_
_entity.id
_entity.type
_entity.pdbx_description
1 polymer ?
#
loop_
_entity_poly.entity_id
_entity_poly.type
_entity_poly.pdbx_seq_one_letter_code
_entity_poly.pdbx_strand_id
1 'polypeptide(L)'
;MTPIEAASRALALRQELQRHNHLYHVLDAPEVSDAQFDALLRELRELETAYPELITPESPTQRVGAAPLTAFGEVQHRLPMLSLDNAFADEEVVAFDRRVRERLGLLPSAPAVAYSAEPKMDGLALSVTYVDGMLVQAATRGDGATGEDVTHNVRTIASVPLQLLGNDWPRLLEVRGEVYLPVAKFEEFNRRAALAGEKTFVNPRNAAAGSLRQLDPRITAQRPLEAVFYALGVVENERTPLPRQHVAAMSALRQWGLSTSKLQQAVVGVEGLLHYYREMGERRPSLPFQIDGVVYKVDDYALQERLGFVSRAPRWAVAHKFPAEEAFTTVRGIEWQVGRTGAITPVARLEPVFVGGVTVSNATLHNLDELHRKDVRVGDTVVMRRAGDVIPEVARVLFDRRPLGTVAASLPDCCPVCASPVAREEGEAVARCTGGLHCGAQRKEAIKHFASRRALDIQGLGTELVDQLVDAGLVHNPADLYSLALEPLLGLERMGEKSAKKLLQAIAASQATTLPRFLFGLGIRNVGEATALQLALHFGSLDALRAADALAVREVPDIGPVIAEQVAAFFHNPHNLEVVDALLAAGLHWPAPLAKEVTGSLPFAGKTFVLTGTLSGQSRDEAGDRIRALGGKVSGSVSKKTDYVVAGSDAGSKLAKAEALGVVVLDEAAFMALCSAGP
;
A
#
# COMPACT_ATOMS: atom_id res chain seq x y z
N MET A 1 10.89 -47.02 22.62
CA MET A 1 10.14 -45.92 23.27
C MET A 1 8.67 -46.23 23.12
N THR A 2 7.89 -46.15 24.18
CA THR A 2 6.43 -46.30 24.10
C THR A 2 5.80 -45.06 23.47
N PRO A 3 4.58 -45.14 22.88
CA PRO A 3 3.90 -43.96 22.32
C PRO A 3 3.73 -42.82 23.33
N ILE A 4 3.51 -43.10 24.59
CA ILE A 4 3.39 -42.11 25.67
C ILE A 4 4.73 -41.42 25.94
N GLU A 5 5.82 -42.17 26.00
CA GLU A 5 7.18 -41.61 26.16
C GLU A 5 7.56 -40.76 24.94
N ALA A 6 7.21 -41.20 23.72
CA ALA A 6 7.46 -40.45 22.48
C ALA A 6 6.69 -39.11 22.46
N ALA A 7 5.42 -39.12 22.87
CA ALA A 7 4.60 -37.90 22.96
C ALA A 7 5.18 -36.92 23.99
N SER A 8 5.58 -37.37 25.16
CA SER A 8 6.21 -36.54 26.19
C SER A 8 7.53 -35.94 25.70
N ARG A 9 8.38 -36.75 25.05
CA ARG A 9 9.66 -36.28 24.50
C ARG A 9 9.48 -35.29 23.36
N ALA A 10 8.55 -35.53 22.42
CA ALA A 10 8.24 -34.63 21.35
C ALA A 10 7.75 -33.27 21.86
N LEU A 11 6.89 -33.26 22.89
CA LEU A 11 6.44 -32.02 23.54
C LEU A 11 7.60 -31.25 24.17
N ALA A 12 8.48 -31.95 24.91
CA ALA A 12 9.66 -31.34 25.52
C ALA A 12 10.60 -30.73 24.47
N LEU A 13 10.87 -31.45 23.36
CA LEU A 13 11.71 -30.99 22.28
C LEU A 13 11.13 -29.73 21.58
N ARG A 14 9.81 -29.67 21.36
CA ARG A 14 9.16 -28.49 20.79
C ARG A 14 9.32 -27.28 21.69
N GLN A 15 9.11 -27.44 22.99
CA GLN A 15 9.28 -26.36 23.98
C GLN A 15 10.75 -25.87 24.04
N GLU A 16 11.69 -26.80 24.03
CA GLU A 16 13.11 -26.51 24.04
C GLU A 16 13.57 -25.78 22.77
N LEU A 17 13.17 -26.26 21.59
CA LEU A 17 13.43 -25.60 20.30
C LEU A 17 12.79 -24.20 20.20
N GLN A 18 11.58 -24.05 20.70
CA GLN A 18 10.90 -22.77 20.75
C GLN A 18 11.62 -21.77 21.67
N ARG A 19 12.07 -22.23 22.86
CA ARG A 19 12.85 -21.43 23.78
C ARG A 19 14.18 -21.00 23.14
N HIS A 20 14.91 -21.89 22.49
CA HIS A 20 16.18 -21.57 21.83
C HIS A 20 16.00 -20.62 20.64
N ASN A 21 14.93 -20.77 19.85
CA ASN A 21 14.57 -19.80 18.82
C ASN A 21 14.33 -18.40 19.41
N HIS A 22 13.62 -18.32 20.53
CA HIS A 22 13.39 -17.03 21.22
C HIS A 22 14.68 -16.41 21.73
N LEU A 23 15.55 -17.20 22.37
CA LEU A 23 16.85 -16.74 22.84
C LEU A 23 17.72 -16.23 21.70
N TYR A 24 17.74 -16.94 20.57
CA TYR A 24 18.54 -16.56 19.40
C TYR A 24 17.99 -15.32 18.67
N HIS A 25 16.70 -15.36 18.24
CA HIS A 25 16.14 -14.35 17.35
C HIS A 25 15.58 -13.11 18.06
N VAL A 26 15.17 -13.22 19.32
CA VAL A 26 14.53 -12.12 20.06
C VAL A 26 15.44 -11.52 21.10
N LEU A 27 16.10 -12.37 21.91
CA LEU A 27 16.94 -11.91 23.01
C LEU A 27 18.41 -11.70 22.61
N ASP A 28 18.86 -12.30 21.50
CA ASP A 28 20.26 -12.29 21.03
C ASP A 28 21.22 -12.84 22.10
N ALA A 29 20.78 -13.93 22.75
CA ALA A 29 21.45 -14.60 23.84
C ALA A 29 21.39 -16.13 23.65
N PRO A 30 22.04 -16.68 22.60
CA PRO A 30 22.00 -18.11 22.31
C PRO A 30 22.67 -18.90 23.44
N GLU A 31 21.99 -19.93 23.94
CA GLU A 31 22.51 -20.86 24.96
C GLU A 31 23.06 -22.16 24.35
N VAL A 32 22.73 -22.43 23.09
CA VAL A 32 23.18 -23.63 22.35
C VAL A 32 23.84 -23.22 21.05
N SER A 33 24.77 -24.02 20.56
CA SER A 33 25.34 -23.86 19.23
C SER A 33 24.35 -24.31 18.14
N ASP A 34 24.56 -23.85 16.90
CA ASP A 34 23.75 -24.27 15.74
C ASP A 34 23.71 -25.81 15.60
N ALA A 35 24.86 -26.47 15.83
CA ALA A 35 24.95 -27.93 15.76
C ALA A 35 24.10 -28.64 16.84
N GLN A 36 24.02 -28.05 18.04
CA GLN A 36 23.16 -28.59 19.10
C GLN A 36 21.68 -28.36 18.80
N PHE A 37 21.32 -27.19 18.27
CA PHE A 37 19.96 -26.89 17.82
C PHE A 37 19.52 -27.85 16.70
N ASP A 38 20.39 -28.09 15.72
CA ASP A 38 20.13 -29.03 14.62
C ASP A 38 19.97 -30.48 15.11
N ALA A 39 20.69 -30.86 16.16
CA ALA A 39 20.55 -32.19 16.76
C ALA A 39 19.16 -32.36 17.42
N LEU A 40 18.69 -31.38 18.18
CA LEU A 40 17.36 -31.36 18.77
C LEU A 40 16.26 -31.40 17.70
N LEU A 41 16.40 -30.62 16.63
CA LEU A 41 15.44 -30.62 15.53
C LEU A 41 15.41 -31.94 14.77
N ARG A 42 16.56 -32.59 14.62
CA ARG A 42 16.67 -33.94 14.01
C ARG A 42 15.97 -34.96 14.86
N GLU A 43 16.21 -34.97 16.17
CA GLU A 43 15.55 -35.88 17.11
C GLU A 43 14.02 -35.74 17.05
N LEU A 44 13.52 -34.51 17.04
CA LEU A 44 12.09 -34.25 16.88
C LEU A 44 11.55 -34.79 15.55
N ARG A 45 12.28 -34.60 14.45
CA ARG A 45 11.88 -35.12 13.14
C ARG A 45 11.85 -36.65 13.09
N GLU A 46 12.80 -37.31 13.71
CA GLU A 46 12.84 -38.75 13.81
C GLU A 46 11.64 -39.30 14.62
N LEU A 47 11.30 -38.65 15.73
CA LEU A 47 10.12 -39.01 16.53
C LEU A 47 8.82 -38.81 15.73
N GLU A 48 8.65 -37.68 15.06
CA GLU A 48 7.45 -37.40 14.26
C GLU A 48 7.36 -38.28 12.99
N THR A 49 8.49 -38.79 12.49
CA THR A 49 8.50 -39.78 11.41
C THR A 49 8.08 -41.15 11.92
N ALA A 50 8.53 -41.55 13.12
CA ALA A 50 8.18 -42.82 13.74
C ALA A 50 6.73 -42.84 14.28
N TYR A 51 6.20 -41.72 14.68
CA TYR A 51 4.87 -41.52 15.26
C TYR A 51 4.16 -40.32 14.57
N PRO A 52 3.60 -40.51 13.35
CA PRO A 52 2.99 -39.41 12.58
C PRO A 52 1.84 -38.68 13.28
N GLU A 53 1.17 -39.34 14.24
CA GLU A 53 0.12 -38.77 15.07
C GLU A 53 0.63 -37.67 16.03
N LEU A 54 1.94 -37.60 16.26
CA LEU A 54 2.56 -36.53 17.06
C LEU A 54 2.81 -35.24 16.26
N ILE A 55 2.66 -35.28 14.96
CA ILE A 55 2.84 -34.08 14.11
C ILE A 55 1.74 -33.08 14.45
N THR A 56 2.15 -31.86 14.81
CA THR A 56 1.24 -30.73 15.05
C THR A 56 1.56 -29.56 14.14
N PRO A 57 0.59 -28.73 13.76
CA PRO A 57 0.80 -27.61 12.85
C PRO A 57 1.87 -26.61 13.32
N GLU A 58 2.07 -26.50 14.64
CA GLU A 58 3.06 -25.60 15.27
C GLU A 58 4.44 -26.24 15.41
N SER A 59 4.61 -27.50 15.08
CA SER A 59 5.93 -28.13 15.18
C SER A 59 6.97 -27.40 14.31
N PRO A 60 8.17 -27.14 14.84
CA PRO A 60 9.27 -26.58 14.05
C PRO A 60 9.60 -27.39 12.79
N THR A 61 9.29 -28.69 12.77
CA THR A 61 9.48 -29.57 11.61
C THR A 61 8.50 -29.27 10.47
N GLN A 62 7.36 -28.64 10.76
CA GLN A 62 6.29 -28.30 9.80
C GLN A 62 6.46 -26.90 9.18
N ARG A 63 7.55 -26.20 9.46
CA ARG A 63 7.82 -24.87 8.84
C ARG A 63 7.91 -24.94 7.31
N VAL A 64 8.38 -26.05 6.75
CA VAL A 64 8.63 -26.25 5.32
C VAL A 64 7.92 -27.52 4.86
N GLY A 65 6.61 -27.48 4.70
CA GLY A 65 5.83 -28.65 4.30
C GLY A 65 4.78 -28.41 3.22
N ALA A 66 4.51 -27.16 2.87
CA ALA A 66 3.48 -26.82 1.89
C ALA A 66 3.92 -27.09 0.45
N ALA A 67 3.00 -27.59 -0.37
CA ALA A 67 3.19 -27.71 -1.81
C ALA A 67 3.27 -26.32 -2.48
N PRO A 68 3.96 -26.20 -3.64
CA PRO A 68 3.97 -24.96 -4.42
C PRO A 68 2.55 -24.51 -4.78
N LEU A 69 2.29 -23.21 -4.61
CA LEU A 69 1.04 -22.57 -4.99
C LEU A 69 1.02 -22.27 -6.49
N THR A 70 -0.16 -22.19 -7.09
CA THR A 70 -0.32 -21.71 -8.48
C THR A 70 -0.50 -20.19 -8.53
N ALA A 71 -1.03 -19.58 -7.47
CA ALA A 71 -1.17 -18.14 -7.26
C ALA A 71 -1.31 -17.88 -5.75
N PHE A 72 -1.06 -16.64 -5.31
CA PHE A 72 -1.37 -16.22 -3.95
C PHE A 72 -2.87 -15.98 -3.81
N GLY A 73 -3.43 -16.40 -2.67
CA GLY A 73 -4.77 -15.98 -2.24
C GLY A 73 -4.79 -14.49 -1.86
N GLU A 74 -5.97 -13.90 -1.84
CA GLU A 74 -6.17 -12.54 -1.34
C GLU A 74 -6.66 -12.56 0.10
N VAL A 75 -6.12 -11.64 0.92
CA VAL A 75 -6.53 -11.42 2.31
C VAL A 75 -7.01 -10.00 2.45
N GLN A 76 -8.26 -9.82 2.83
CA GLN A 76 -8.79 -8.52 3.20
C GLN A 76 -8.35 -8.17 4.62
N HIS A 77 -7.67 -7.04 4.81
CA HIS A 77 -7.24 -6.58 6.12
C HIS A 77 -8.43 -6.14 6.96
N ARG A 78 -8.54 -6.65 8.19
CA ARG A 78 -9.60 -6.23 9.14
C ARG A 78 -9.51 -4.76 9.50
N LEU A 79 -8.30 -4.24 9.66
CA LEU A 79 -7.98 -2.83 9.77
C LEU A 79 -7.04 -2.45 8.62
N PRO A 80 -7.26 -1.35 7.89
CA PRO A 80 -6.39 -0.94 6.80
C PRO A 80 -4.92 -0.82 7.23
N MET A 81 -4.01 -1.31 6.39
CA MET A 81 -2.56 -1.11 6.56
C MET A 81 -2.15 0.21 5.92
N LEU A 82 -2.35 1.30 6.65
CA LEU A 82 -2.10 2.65 6.18
C LEU A 82 -0.60 2.95 6.01
N SER A 83 -0.30 3.87 5.11
CA SER A 83 1.04 4.47 5.00
C SER A 83 1.24 5.50 6.12
N LEU A 84 2.48 5.95 6.32
CA LEU A 84 2.80 7.08 7.19
C LEU A 84 3.01 8.34 6.35
N ASP A 85 2.63 9.48 6.89
CA ASP A 85 3.10 10.76 6.36
C ASP A 85 4.61 10.88 6.57
N ASN A 86 5.30 11.58 5.66
CA ASN A 86 6.73 11.75 5.73
C ASN A 86 7.07 13.17 6.21
N ALA A 87 8.15 13.26 6.99
CA ALA A 87 8.88 14.47 7.29
C ALA A 87 10.33 14.32 6.78
N PHE A 88 10.88 15.35 6.17
CA PHE A 88 12.24 15.38 5.62
C PHE A 88 13.11 16.44 6.29
N ALA A 89 12.51 17.29 7.11
CA ALA A 89 13.16 18.37 7.84
C ALA A 89 12.68 18.44 9.28
N ASP A 90 13.55 18.96 10.17
CA ASP A 90 13.25 19.12 11.60
C ASP A 90 11.99 19.99 11.83
N GLU A 91 11.78 21.01 10.98
CA GLU A 91 10.62 21.91 11.07
C GLU A 91 9.29 21.18 10.80
N GLU A 92 9.29 20.15 9.98
CA GLU A 92 8.11 19.34 9.68
C GLU A 92 7.75 18.45 10.88
N VAL A 93 8.76 17.98 11.65
CA VAL A 93 8.57 17.26 12.92
C VAL A 93 8.01 18.21 13.99
N VAL A 94 8.53 19.44 14.08
CA VAL A 94 7.98 20.49 14.96
C VAL A 94 6.52 20.77 14.62
N ALA A 95 6.20 20.87 13.31
CA ALA A 95 4.84 21.08 12.85
C ALA A 95 3.93 19.88 13.14
N PHE A 96 4.47 18.65 13.10
CA PHE A 96 3.74 17.43 13.49
C PHE A 96 3.36 17.47 14.99
N ASP A 97 4.32 17.70 15.91
CA ASP A 97 4.03 17.80 17.34
C ASP A 97 3.00 18.90 17.63
N ARG A 98 3.15 20.07 17.01
CA ARG A 98 2.18 21.15 17.13
C ARG A 98 0.77 20.71 16.74
N ARG A 99 0.59 20.05 15.58
CA ARG A 99 -0.71 19.53 15.13
C ARG A 99 -1.28 18.49 16.10
N VAL A 100 -0.44 17.62 16.66
CA VAL A 100 -0.84 16.65 17.70
C VAL A 100 -1.37 17.38 18.93
N ARG A 101 -0.63 18.36 19.46
CA ARG A 101 -1.03 19.15 20.64
C ARG A 101 -2.32 19.94 20.42
N GLU A 102 -2.44 20.62 19.29
CA GLU A 102 -3.65 21.39 18.92
C GLU A 102 -4.90 20.49 18.84
N ARG A 103 -4.78 19.32 18.21
CA ARG A 103 -5.90 18.37 18.09
C ARG A 103 -6.32 17.73 19.42
N LEU A 104 -5.37 17.55 20.32
CA LEU A 104 -5.63 17.09 21.68
C LEU A 104 -6.16 18.20 22.59
N GLY A 105 -6.19 19.45 22.13
CA GLY A 105 -6.62 20.61 22.93
C GLY A 105 -5.64 20.96 24.05
N LEU A 106 -4.35 20.63 23.91
CA LEU A 106 -3.34 20.89 24.92
C LEU A 106 -2.91 22.37 24.89
N LEU A 107 -2.92 22.99 26.05
CA LEU A 107 -2.40 24.36 26.24
C LEU A 107 -0.88 24.39 26.02
N PRO A 108 -0.28 25.54 25.64
CA PRO A 108 1.18 25.67 25.53
C PRO A 108 1.93 25.28 26.83
N SER A 109 1.31 25.50 28.00
CA SER A 109 1.86 25.15 29.31
C SER A 109 1.67 23.68 29.70
N ALA A 110 0.91 22.89 28.91
CA ALA A 110 0.71 21.49 29.21
C ALA A 110 2.03 20.69 29.03
N PRO A 111 2.21 19.59 29.77
CA PRO A 111 3.35 18.71 29.60
C PRO A 111 3.57 18.32 28.12
N ALA A 112 4.81 18.10 27.74
CA ALA A 112 5.14 17.63 26.41
C ALA A 112 4.57 16.22 26.18
N VAL A 113 4.16 15.94 24.93
CA VAL A 113 3.60 14.64 24.55
C VAL A 113 4.70 13.58 24.57
N ALA A 114 4.37 12.40 25.09
CA ALA A 114 5.25 11.24 25.02
C ALA A 114 5.06 10.51 23.69
N TYR A 115 6.18 10.12 23.08
CA TYR A 115 6.22 9.42 21.82
C TYR A 115 7.04 8.13 21.93
N SER A 116 6.65 7.11 21.19
CA SER A 116 7.53 6.01 20.81
C SER A 116 8.34 6.44 19.59
N ALA A 117 9.64 6.33 19.66
CA ALA A 117 10.56 6.52 18.55
C ALA A 117 11.24 5.20 18.22
N GLU A 118 11.27 4.83 16.95
CA GLU A 118 11.81 3.55 16.47
C GLU A 118 12.45 3.67 15.10
N PRO A 119 13.43 2.79 14.73
CA PRO A 119 14.01 2.79 13.39
C PRO A 119 12.94 2.44 12.36
N LYS A 120 12.93 3.14 11.24
CA LYS A 120 12.11 2.79 10.09
C LYS A 120 12.83 1.74 9.24
N MET A 121 12.43 0.48 9.45
CA MET A 121 13.00 -0.65 8.71
C MET A 121 12.71 -0.53 7.22
N ASP A 122 13.69 -0.86 6.40
CA ASP A 122 13.54 -0.89 4.94
C ASP A 122 13.38 -2.33 4.45
N GLY A 123 12.14 -2.79 4.38
CA GLY A 123 11.76 -4.16 4.03
C GLY A 123 10.42 -4.27 3.31
N LEU A 124 9.66 -5.30 3.62
CA LEU A 124 8.30 -5.55 3.13
C LEU A 124 7.33 -5.64 4.30
N ALA A 125 6.33 -4.76 4.32
CA ALA A 125 5.33 -4.72 5.38
C ALA A 125 4.46 -6.00 5.41
N LEU A 126 4.23 -6.50 6.61
CA LEU A 126 3.56 -7.76 6.90
C LEU A 126 2.52 -7.57 8.00
N SER A 127 1.35 -8.22 7.85
CA SER A 127 0.38 -8.49 8.92
C SER A 127 0.41 -9.96 9.25
N VAL A 128 0.46 -10.31 10.54
CA VAL A 128 0.41 -11.70 11.03
C VAL A 128 -0.69 -11.80 12.08
N THR A 129 -1.55 -12.80 11.93
CA THR A 129 -2.67 -13.07 12.83
C THR A 129 -2.44 -14.37 13.60
N TYR A 130 -2.56 -14.27 14.90
CA TYR A 130 -2.57 -15.39 15.83
C TYR A 130 -3.98 -15.57 16.40
N VAL A 131 -4.43 -16.82 16.47
CA VAL A 131 -5.65 -17.21 17.17
C VAL A 131 -5.29 -18.25 18.21
N ASP A 132 -5.69 -18.04 19.45
CA ASP A 132 -5.33 -18.89 20.58
C ASP A 132 -3.82 -19.19 20.65
N GLY A 133 -3.01 -18.15 20.37
CA GLY A 133 -1.55 -18.20 20.34
C GLY A 133 -0.93 -18.87 19.12
N MET A 134 -1.72 -19.40 18.19
CA MET A 134 -1.26 -20.10 16.99
C MET A 134 -1.26 -19.18 15.78
N LEU A 135 -0.19 -19.18 14.96
CA LEU A 135 -0.13 -18.45 13.69
C LEU A 135 -1.10 -19.08 12.69
N VAL A 136 -2.15 -18.33 12.33
CA VAL A 136 -3.19 -18.79 11.40
C VAL A 136 -3.12 -18.12 10.04
N GLN A 137 -2.68 -16.86 9.96
CA GLN A 137 -2.64 -16.10 8.70
C GLN A 137 -1.51 -15.10 8.69
N ALA A 138 -0.92 -14.90 7.51
CA ALA A 138 0.01 -13.79 7.26
C ALA A 138 -0.24 -13.21 5.87
N ALA A 139 -0.24 -11.88 5.76
CA ALA A 139 -0.53 -11.17 4.52
C ALA A 139 0.42 -10.01 4.27
N THR A 140 0.76 -9.75 3.01
CA THR A 140 1.46 -8.52 2.61
C THR A 140 0.51 -7.32 2.74
N ARG A 141 1.06 -6.11 2.82
CA ARG A 141 0.24 -4.88 2.85
C ARG A 141 -0.68 -4.73 1.64
N GLY A 142 -0.22 -5.14 0.44
CA GLY A 142 -0.93 -4.91 -0.80
C GLY A 142 -1.20 -3.42 -1.04
N ASP A 143 -2.47 -3.09 -1.32
CA ASP A 143 -2.94 -1.70 -1.49
C ASP A 143 -3.34 -1.03 -0.16
N GLY A 144 -3.22 -1.75 0.94
CA GLY A 144 -3.59 -1.31 2.29
C GLY A 144 -4.95 -1.84 2.74
N ALA A 145 -5.87 -2.20 1.83
CA ALA A 145 -7.13 -2.86 2.13
C ALA A 145 -7.04 -4.37 1.90
N THR A 146 -6.35 -4.80 0.84
CA THR A 146 -6.20 -6.19 0.45
C THR A 146 -4.72 -6.52 0.22
N GLY A 147 -4.22 -7.61 0.78
CA GLY A 147 -2.87 -8.12 0.62
C GLY A 147 -2.83 -9.52 0.02
N GLU A 148 -1.63 -10.01 -0.31
CA GLU A 148 -1.42 -11.38 -0.76
C GLU A 148 -1.24 -12.30 0.45
N ASP A 149 -1.90 -13.47 0.44
CA ASP A 149 -1.70 -14.50 1.46
C ASP A 149 -0.31 -15.13 1.33
N VAL A 150 0.56 -14.83 2.27
CA VAL A 150 1.93 -15.34 2.34
C VAL A 150 2.15 -16.24 3.56
N THR A 151 1.08 -16.79 4.13
CA THR A 151 1.12 -17.58 5.36
C THR A 151 2.15 -18.71 5.29
N HIS A 152 2.16 -19.49 4.21
CA HIS A 152 3.10 -20.61 4.05
C HIS A 152 4.57 -20.13 3.98
N ASN A 153 4.81 -18.98 3.37
CA ASN A 153 6.14 -18.39 3.26
C ASN A 153 6.61 -17.85 4.62
N VAL A 154 5.73 -17.11 5.32
CA VAL A 154 6.03 -16.54 6.64
C VAL A 154 6.33 -17.63 7.68
N ARG A 155 5.63 -18.76 7.63
CA ARG A 155 5.91 -19.92 8.50
C ARG A 155 7.35 -20.42 8.39
N THR A 156 8.03 -20.21 7.26
CA THR A 156 9.43 -20.59 7.07
C THR A 156 10.43 -19.63 7.71
N ILE A 157 10.02 -18.42 8.10
CA ILE A 157 10.90 -17.42 8.72
C ILE A 157 11.11 -17.77 10.18
N ALA A 158 12.35 -18.08 10.56
CA ALA A 158 12.68 -18.57 11.90
C ALA A 158 12.36 -17.56 13.02
N SER A 159 12.51 -16.26 12.77
CA SER A 159 12.18 -15.19 13.72
C SER A 159 10.69 -14.96 13.95
N VAL A 160 9.80 -15.64 13.19
CA VAL A 160 8.35 -15.60 13.39
C VAL A 160 7.91 -16.84 14.15
N PRO A 161 7.39 -16.73 15.39
CA PRO A 161 6.93 -17.88 16.16
C PRO A 161 5.68 -18.48 15.50
N LEU A 162 5.64 -19.81 15.36
CA LEU A 162 4.43 -20.52 14.93
C LEU A 162 3.38 -20.56 16.04
N GLN A 163 3.84 -20.52 17.29
CA GLN A 163 3.04 -20.43 18.50
C GLN A 163 3.66 -19.40 19.44
N LEU A 164 2.84 -18.54 20.02
CA LEU A 164 3.26 -17.57 21.01
C LEU A 164 3.70 -18.25 22.31
N LEU A 165 4.68 -17.65 23.00
CA LEU A 165 5.14 -18.09 24.31
C LEU A 165 4.15 -17.69 25.42
N GLY A 166 4.10 -18.46 26.49
CA GLY A 166 3.20 -18.18 27.61
C GLY A 166 1.74 -18.57 27.30
N ASN A 167 0.81 -17.97 28.04
CA ASN A 167 -0.62 -18.25 27.93
C ASN A 167 -1.52 -17.04 28.24
N ASP A 168 -0.91 -15.87 28.40
CA ASP A 168 -1.57 -14.60 28.77
C ASP A 168 -1.89 -13.70 27.56
N TRP A 169 -1.62 -14.20 26.34
CA TRP A 169 -1.92 -13.51 25.09
C TRP A 169 -3.44 -13.45 24.82
N PRO A 170 -3.92 -12.47 24.01
CA PRO A 170 -5.31 -12.34 23.57
C PRO A 170 -5.74 -13.55 22.72
N ARG A 171 -7.03 -13.88 22.74
CA ARG A 171 -7.55 -14.95 21.87
C ARG A 171 -7.26 -14.67 20.39
N LEU A 172 -7.45 -13.43 19.93
CA LEU A 172 -7.05 -12.98 18.60
C LEU A 172 -6.06 -11.85 18.74
N LEU A 173 -4.92 -12.01 18.11
CA LEU A 173 -3.84 -11.02 18.06
C LEU A 173 -3.39 -10.82 16.61
N GLU A 174 -3.66 -9.67 16.02
CA GLU A 174 -3.01 -9.23 14.80
C GLU A 174 -1.82 -8.34 15.14
N VAL A 175 -0.66 -8.65 14.58
CA VAL A 175 0.56 -7.84 14.71
C VAL A 175 1.05 -7.40 13.34
N ARG A 176 1.64 -6.22 13.27
CA ARG A 176 2.21 -5.66 12.03
C ARG A 176 3.70 -5.48 12.16
N GLY A 177 4.40 -5.83 11.12
CA GLY A 177 5.84 -5.83 11.11
C GLY A 177 6.42 -5.61 9.72
N GLU A 178 7.75 -5.72 9.66
CA GLU A 178 8.51 -5.66 8.42
C GLU A 178 9.35 -6.92 8.27
N VAL A 179 9.26 -7.56 7.09
CA VAL A 179 10.19 -8.62 6.70
C VAL A 179 11.36 -7.98 5.99
N TYR A 180 12.56 -8.29 6.44
CA TYR A 180 13.80 -7.71 5.93
C TYR A 180 14.88 -8.77 5.76
N LEU A 181 15.97 -8.40 5.11
CA LEU A 181 17.16 -9.21 4.98
C LEU A 181 18.32 -8.49 5.66
N PRO A 182 18.97 -9.09 6.69
CA PRO A 182 20.15 -8.51 7.31
C PRO A 182 21.28 -8.25 6.30
N VAL A 183 22.00 -7.14 6.45
CA VAL A 183 22.99 -6.67 5.45
C VAL A 183 24.05 -7.75 5.18
N ALA A 184 24.67 -8.31 6.22
CA ALA A 184 25.69 -9.35 6.06
C ALA A 184 25.15 -10.61 5.36
N LYS A 185 23.91 -11.00 5.68
CA LYS A 185 23.25 -12.16 5.04
C LYS A 185 22.88 -11.86 3.58
N PHE A 186 22.52 -10.63 3.25
CA PHE A 186 22.27 -10.17 1.88
C PHE A 186 23.53 -10.22 1.02
N GLU A 187 24.66 -9.71 1.54
CA GLU A 187 25.94 -9.72 0.85
C GLU A 187 26.41 -11.16 0.56
N GLU A 188 26.32 -12.04 1.56
CA GLU A 188 26.67 -13.45 1.41
C GLU A 188 25.74 -14.15 0.40
N PHE A 189 24.44 -13.86 0.45
CA PHE A 189 23.46 -14.39 -0.49
C PHE A 189 23.79 -13.98 -1.93
N ASN A 190 24.04 -12.70 -2.18
CA ASN A 190 24.41 -12.19 -3.51
C ASN A 190 25.75 -12.75 -3.99
N ARG A 191 26.73 -12.92 -3.10
CA ARG A 191 28.01 -13.54 -3.43
C ARG A 191 27.83 -14.98 -3.93
N ARG A 192 27.00 -15.77 -3.25
CA ARG A 192 26.68 -17.15 -3.68
C ARG A 192 25.94 -17.17 -5.00
N ALA A 193 24.95 -16.33 -5.20
CA ALA A 193 24.19 -16.21 -6.44
C ALA A 193 25.11 -15.85 -7.63
N ALA A 194 26.02 -14.88 -7.44
CA ALA A 194 27.00 -14.51 -8.46
C ALA A 194 27.94 -15.66 -8.82
N LEU A 195 28.43 -16.44 -7.84
CA LEU A 195 29.27 -17.61 -8.08
C LEU A 195 28.51 -18.73 -8.82
N ALA A 196 27.20 -18.85 -8.60
CA ALA A 196 26.33 -19.80 -9.29
C ALA A 196 25.86 -19.31 -10.68
N GLY A 197 26.21 -18.09 -11.09
CA GLY A 197 25.72 -17.48 -12.33
C GLY A 197 24.23 -17.08 -12.29
N GLU A 198 23.68 -16.99 -11.09
CA GLU A 198 22.29 -16.58 -10.86
C GLU A 198 22.15 -15.06 -10.77
N LYS A 199 20.92 -14.57 -10.96
CA LYS A 199 20.62 -13.14 -10.84
C LYS A 199 20.75 -12.67 -9.39
N THR A 200 21.59 -11.64 -9.17
CA THR A 200 21.73 -10.97 -7.88
C THR A 200 20.62 -9.95 -7.65
N PHE A 201 20.33 -9.68 -6.38
CA PHE A 201 19.43 -8.59 -6.00
C PHE A 201 20.20 -7.28 -5.82
N VAL A 202 19.52 -6.18 -6.08
CA VAL A 202 20.16 -4.85 -6.08
C VAL A 202 20.29 -4.30 -4.65
N ASN A 203 19.33 -4.58 -3.77
CA ASN A 203 19.35 -4.14 -2.37
C ASN A 203 18.60 -5.12 -1.46
N PRO A 204 18.81 -5.06 -0.13
CA PRO A 204 18.15 -5.95 0.83
C PRO A 204 16.62 -5.90 0.80
N ARG A 205 16.02 -4.73 0.57
CA ARG A 205 14.55 -4.57 0.46
C ARG A 205 13.99 -5.37 -0.71
N ASN A 206 14.56 -5.22 -1.91
CA ASN A 206 14.13 -5.97 -3.09
C ASN A 206 14.38 -7.48 -2.93
N ALA A 207 15.47 -7.85 -2.26
CA ALA A 207 15.76 -9.24 -1.94
C ALA A 207 14.73 -9.82 -0.97
N ALA A 208 14.34 -9.09 0.08
CA ALA A 208 13.31 -9.51 1.02
C ALA A 208 11.96 -9.66 0.33
N ALA A 209 11.51 -8.66 -0.44
CA ALA A 209 10.25 -8.69 -1.17
C ALA A 209 10.18 -9.85 -2.19
N GLY A 210 11.23 -10.02 -3.00
CA GLY A 210 11.32 -11.11 -3.98
C GLY A 210 11.44 -12.50 -3.34
N SER A 211 12.04 -12.60 -2.15
CA SER A 211 12.20 -13.86 -1.42
C SER A 211 10.92 -14.26 -0.67
N LEU A 212 10.17 -13.32 -0.13
CA LEU A 212 8.91 -13.61 0.56
C LEU A 212 7.80 -14.00 -0.44
N ARG A 213 7.76 -13.39 -1.62
CA ARG A 213 6.71 -13.59 -2.63
C ARG A 213 7.09 -14.70 -3.62
N GLN A 214 7.41 -15.90 -3.11
CA GLN A 214 7.67 -17.10 -3.89
C GLN A 214 6.46 -18.04 -3.83
N LEU A 215 6.02 -18.55 -4.97
CA LEU A 215 4.91 -19.52 -5.02
C LEU A 215 5.29 -20.85 -4.37
N ASP A 216 6.58 -21.18 -4.35
CA ASP A 216 7.12 -22.34 -3.61
C ASP A 216 7.76 -21.87 -2.29
N PRO A 217 7.14 -22.13 -1.14
CA PRO A 217 7.66 -21.72 0.15
C PRO A 217 9.02 -22.37 0.50
N ARG A 218 9.41 -23.45 -0.17
CA ARG A 218 10.74 -24.06 0.00
C ARG A 218 11.85 -23.14 -0.50
N ILE A 219 11.57 -22.31 -1.50
CA ILE A 219 12.51 -21.26 -1.96
C ILE A 219 12.65 -20.19 -0.89
N THR A 220 11.54 -19.75 -0.29
CA THR A 220 11.55 -18.78 0.82
C THR A 220 12.34 -19.32 2.02
N ALA A 221 12.18 -20.60 2.34
CA ALA A 221 12.88 -21.25 3.45
C ALA A 221 14.43 -21.23 3.31
N GLN A 222 14.94 -21.17 2.08
CA GLN A 222 16.39 -21.07 1.80
C GLN A 222 16.90 -19.62 1.88
N ARG A 223 16.02 -18.65 2.10
CA ARG A 223 16.36 -17.24 2.19
C ARG A 223 16.51 -16.83 3.66
N PRO A 224 17.57 -16.14 4.04
CA PRO A 224 17.82 -15.76 5.44
C PRO A 224 16.98 -14.53 5.86
N LEU A 225 15.66 -14.61 5.66
CA LEU A 225 14.70 -13.58 6.03
C LEU A 225 14.53 -13.48 7.54
N GLU A 226 14.32 -12.26 8.01
CA GLU A 226 13.93 -11.95 9.39
C GLU A 226 12.70 -11.04 9.40
N ALA A 227 11.97 -11.05 10.51
CA ALA A 227 10.82 -10.17 10.72
C ALA A 227 10.95 -9.41 12.04
N VAL A 228 10.55 -8.15 12.05
CA VAL A 228 10.44 -7.31 13.25
C VAL A 228 9.04 -6.72 13.32
N PHE A 229 8.41 -6.80 14.49
CA PHE A 229 7.06 -6.30 14.70
C PHE A 229 7.10 -4.92 15.37
N TYR A 230 6.25 -4.01 14.90
CA TYR A 230 6.25 -2.61 15.31
C TYR A 230 4.87 -2.04 15.63
N ALA A 231 3.80 -2.82 15.46
CA ALA A 231 2.45 -2.35 15.80
C ALA A 231 1.50 -3.52 16.08
N LEU A 232 0.47 -3.21 16.86
CA LEU A 232 -0.72 -4.02 17.01
C LEU A 232 -1.71 -3.69 15.87
N GLY A 233 -2.39 -4.71 15.36
CA GLY A 233 -3.60 -4.62 14.56
C GLY A 233 -4.83 -4.87 15.43
N VAL A 234 -5.70 -5.80 15.00
CA VAL A 234 -6.88 -6.20 15.76
C VAL A 234 -6.49 -7.05 16.96
N VAL A 235 -7.03 -6.70 18.13
CA VAL A 235 -6.88 -7.47 19.36
C VAL A 235 -8.27 -7.74 19.93
N GLU A 236 -8.60 -9.00 20.20
CA GLU A 236 -9.90 -9.40 20.73
C GLU A 236 -9.76 -10.35 21.91
N ASN A 237 -10.65 -10.21 22.87
CA ASN A 237 -10.75 -11.08 24.06
C ASN A 237 -9.41 -11.18 24.81
N GLU A 238 -8.94 -10.05 25.29
CA GLU A 238 -7.74 -9.97 26.11
C GLU A 238 -7.94 -10.77 27.40
N ARG A 239 -7.01 -11.68 27.67
CA ARG A 239 -6.93 -12.39 28.96
C ARG A 239 -6.30 -11.51 30.03
N THR A 240 -5.31 -10.72 29.62
CA THR A 240 -4.66 -9.70 30.41
C THR A 240 -4.71 -8.39 29.63
N PRO A 241 -5.15 -7.27 30.22
CA PRO A 241 -5.19 -5.98 29.53
C PRO A 241 -3.82 -5.62 28.97
N LEU A 242 -3.79 -5.26 27.69
CA LEU A 242 -2.57 -4.73 27.08
C LEU A 242 -2.14 -3.41 27.70
N PRO A 243 -0.84 -3.13 27.78
CA PRO A 243 -0.34 -1.83 28.20
C PRO A 243 -0.91 -0.69 27.34
N ARG A 244 -1.24 0.43 27.99
CA ARG A 244 -1.75 1.62 27.31
C ARG A 244 -0.69 2.31 26.44
N GLN A 245 0.59 2.14 26.79
CA GLN A 245 1.71 2.72 26.08
C GLN A 245 2.21 1.78 24.99
N HIS A 246 2.46 2.34 23.81
CA HIS A 246 2.96 1.60 22.66
C HIS A 246 4.29 0.89 22.94
N VAL A 247 5.24 1.57 23.57
CA VAL A 247 6.54 1.00 23.95
C VAL A 247 6.37 -0.21 24.89
N ALA A 248 5.47 -0.10 25.88
CA ALA A 248 5.19 -1.18 26.81
C ALA A 248 4.46 -2.35 26.12
N ALA A 249 3.55 -2.08 25.19
CA ALA A 249 2.89 -3.11 24.39
C ALA A 249 3.87 -3.88 23.50
N MET A 250 4.85 -3.21 22.88
CA MET A 250 5.92 -3.89 22.14
C MET A 250 6.80 -4.77 23.05
N SER A 251 6.97 -4.38 24.31
CA SER A 251 7.66 -5.22 25.30
C SER A 251 6.85 -6.47 25.64
N ALA A 252 5.52 -6.39 25.74
CA ALA A 252 4.66 -7.56 25.91
C ALA A 252 4.74 -8.52 24.71
N LEU A 253 4.73 -7.98 23.46
CA LEU A 253 4.94 -8.80 22.26
C LEU A 253 6.25 -9.58 22.32
N ARG A 254 7.32 -8.98 22.83
CA ARG A 254 8.62 -9.64 22.99
C ARG A 254 8.55 -10.80 23.98
N GLN A 255 7.81 -10.65 25.07
CA GLN A 255 7.60 -11.75 26.04
C GLN A 255 6.83 -12.91 25.41
N TRP A 256 5.95 -12.66 24.46
CA TRP A 256 5.26 -13.70 23.69
C TRP A 256 6.09 -14.30 22.55
N GLY A 257 7.36 -13.94 22.44
CA GLY A 257 8.28 -14.51 21.44
C GLY A 257 8.32 -13.76 20.10
N LEU A 258 7.65 -12.62 19.98
CA LEU A 258 7.68 -11.79 18.76
C LEU A 258 8.91 -10.86 18.80
N SER A 259 9.68 -10.84 17.72
CA SER A 259 10.82 -9.94 17.58
C SER A 259 10.34 -8.50 17.42
N THR A 260 10.76 -7.60 18.31
CA THR A 260 10.51 -6.15 18.23
C THR A 260 11.82 -5.37 18.28
N SER A 261 11.84 -4.13 17.79
CA SER A 261 13.07 -3.35 17.75
C SER A 261 13.65 -3.13 19.16
N LYS A 262 14.92 -3.51 19.34
CA LYS A 262 15.67 -3.21 20.58
C LYS A 262 16.09 -1.73 20.66
N LEU A 263 15.98 -1.00 19.54
CA LEU A 263 16.33 0.42 19.44
C LEU A 263 15.12 1.33 19.67
N GLN A 264 13.92 0.77 19.90
CA GLN A 264 12.75 1.55 20.25
C GLN A 264 12.93 2.22 21.60
N GLN A 265 12.57 3.50 21.67
CA GLN A 265 12.67 4.31 22.89
C GLN A 265 11.39 5.12 23.12
N ALA A 266 11.04 5.33 24.38
CA ALA A 266 10.05 6.34 24.77
C ALA A 266 10.78 7.69 24.87
N VAL A 267 10.32 8.70 24.14
CA VAL A 267 10.90 10.05 24.12
C VAL A 267 9.81 11.08 24.40
N VAL A 268 10.19 12.28 24.81
CA VAL A 268 9.25 13.32 25.20
C VAL A 268 9.48 14.58 24.38
N GLY A 269 8.42 15.08 23.75
CA GLY A 269 8.42 16.32 22.98
C GLY A 269 9.34 16.31 21.77
N VAL A 270 9.39 17.45 21.09
CA VAL A 270 10.18 17.62 19.84
C VAL A 270 11.67 17.37 20.05
N GLU A 271 12.23 17.85 21.15
CA GLU A 271 13.67 17.68 21.44
C GLU A 271 14.05 16.20 21.52
N GLY A 272 13.23 15.38 22.19
CA GLY A 272 13.43 13.94 22.25
C GLY A 272 13.33 13.27 20.89
N LEU A 273 12.36 13.68 20.03
CA LEU A 273 12.21 13.18 18.67
C LEU A 273 13.45 13.47 17.82
N LEU A 274 13.93 14.72 17.81
CA LEU A 274 15.07 15.15 17.00
C LEU A 274 16.39 14.57 17.53
N HIS A 275 16.53 14.39 18.85
CA HIS A 275 17.67 13.72 19.44
C HIS A 275 17.78 12.26 18.94
N TYR A 276 16.69 11.52 19.02
CA TYR A 276 16.62 10.14 18.54
C TYR A 276 16.95 10.02 17.04
N TYR A 277 16.49 10.96 16.21
CA TYR A 277 16.81 11.00 14.78
C TYR A 277 18.30 11.12 14.53
N ARG A 278 18.98 12.03 15.23
CA ARG A 278 20.43 12.23 15.10
C ARG A 278 21.19 10.99 15.56
N GLU A 279 20.83 10.43 16.70
CA GLU A 279 21.41 9.18 17.21
C GLU A 279 21.30 8.05 16.18
N MET A 280 20.11 7.86 15.62
CA MET A 280 19.91 6.81 14.61
C MET A 280 20.64 7.11 13.31
N GLY A 281 20.75 8.37 12.90
CA GLY A 281 21.54 8.79 11.75
C GLY A 281 23.03 8.44 11.90
N GLU A 282 23.62 8.68 13.07
CA GLU A 282 25.00 8.33 13.38
C GLU A 282 25.21 6.81 13.41
N ARG A 283 24.24 6.06 13.95
CA ARG A 283 24.31 4.59 14.06
C ARG A 283 23.99 3.87 12.76
N ARG A 284 23.30 4.50 11.82
CA ARG A 284 22.82 3.90 10.55
C ARG A 284 23.89 3.05 9.83
N PRO A 285 25.16 3.51 9.63
CA PRO A 285 26.17 2.72 8.92
C PRO A 285 26.60 1.43 9.64
N SER A 286 26.38 1.33 10.96
CA SER A 286 26.79 0.19 11.80
C SER A 286 25.64 -0.77 12.11
N LEU A 287 24.42 -0.46 11.68
CA LEU A 287 23.27 -1.33 11.93
C LEU A 287 23.33 -2.60 11.06
N PRO A 288 22.93 -3.76 11.61
CA PRO A 288 22.89 -5.01 10.84
C PRO A 288 21.75 -5.07 9.81
N PHE A 289 20.93 -4.03 9.69
CA PHE A 289 19.81 -3.90 8.76
C PHE A 289 19.74 -2.47 8.22
N GLN A 290 19.08 -2.30 7.07
CA GLN A 290 18.90 -0.98 6.47
C GLN A 290 17.70 -0.27 7.07
N ILE A 291 17.85 1.05 7.26
CA ILE A 291 16.78 1.98 7.67
C ILE A 291 16.77 3.19 6.75
N ASP A 292 15.58 3.67 6.41
CA ASP A 292 15.36 4.86 5.57
C ASP A 292 14.96 6.11 6.37
N GLY A 293 14.91 5.98 7.70
CA GLY A 293 14.52 7.02 8.64
C GLY A 293 14.19 6.48 10.00
N VAL A 294 13.39 7.21 10.74
CA VAL A 294 12.79 6.81 12.01
C VAL A 294 11.28 7.02 11.97
N VAL A 295 10.56 6.33 12.82
CA VAL A 295 9.10 6.50 12.97
C VAL A 295 8.81 7.01 14.36
N TYR A 296 7.96 8.02 14.44
CA TYR A 296 7.41 8.51 15.69
C TYR A 296 5.94 8.17 15.79
N LYS A 297 5.50 7.72 16.95
CA LYS A 297 4.11 7.44 17.27
C LYS A 297 3.79 8.05 18.63
N VAL A 298 2.64 8.69 18.80
CA VAL A 298 2.17 9.06 20.13
C VAL A 298 2.10 7.79 20.97
N ASP A 299 2.72 7.78 22.15
CA ASP A 299 2.94 6.53 22.91
C ASP A 299 1.65 5.96 23.55
N ASP A 300 0.68 6.81 23.87
CA ASP A 300 -0.59 6.41 24.48
C ASP A 300 -1.66 6.08 23.43
N TYR A 301 -2.19 4.85 23.45
CA TYR A 301 -3.21 4.39 22.50
C TYR A 301 -4.53 5.16 22.59
N ALA A 302 -4.94 5.62 23.78
CA ALA A 302 -6.15 6.42 23.91
C ALA A 302 -5.99 7.80 23.25
N LEU A 303 -4.78 8.36 23.28
CA LEU A 303 -4.48 9.58 22.53
C LEU A 303 -4.39 9.33 21.02
N GLN A 304 -3.88 8.18 20.59
CA GLN A 304 -3.88 7.78 19.17
C GLN A 304 -5.32 7.69 18.65
N GLU A 305 -6.22 7.06 19.39
CA GLU A 305 -7.64 6.95 19.04
C GLU A 305 -8.31 8.33 18.92
N ARG A 306 -8.07 9.23 19.86
CA ARG A 306 -8.58 10.61 19.82
C ARG A 306 -8.06 11.40 18.62
N LEU A 307 -6.81 11.21 18.21
CA LEU A 307 -6.19 11.85 17.04
C LEU A 307 -6.75 11.28 15.73
N GLY A 308 -7.04 9.99 15.70
CA GLY A 308 -7.62 9.32 14.55
C GLY A 308 -6.74 9.31 13.31
N PHE A 309 -7.41 9.20 12.15
CA PHE A 309 -6.76 9.00 10.86
C PHE A 309 -7.20 10.05 9.84
N VAL A 310 -6.44 10.21 8.78
CA VAL A 310 -6.85 10.75 7.48
C VAL A 310 -6.99 9.58 6.50
N SER A 311 -7.46 9.84 5.28
CA SER A 311 -7.77 8.78 4.30
C SER A 311 -6.63 7.77 4.06
N ARG A 312 -5.37 8.17 4.25
CA ARG A 312 -4.21 7.33 3.94
C ARG A 312 -3.15 7.21 5.03
N ALA A 313 -3.29 7.96 6.14
CA ALA A 313 -2.26 8.00 7.19
C ALA A 313 -2.86 8.24 8.57
N PRO A 314 -2.25 7.72 9.65
CA PRO A 314 -2.59 8.08 11.02
C PRO A 314 -2.11 9.50 11.34
N ARG A 315 -2.91 10.26 12.11
CA ARG A 315 -2.52 11.60 12.56
C ARG A 315 -1.57 11.59 13.74
N TRP A 316 -1.42 10.45 14.38
CA TRP A 316 -0.61 10.23 15.57
C TRP A 316 0.77 9.65 15.29
N ALA A 317 1.11 9.45 13.99
CA ALA A 317 2.41 8.94 13.61
C ALA A 317 2.96 9.68 12.38
N VAL A 318 4.29 9.75 12.29
CA VAL A 318 5.03 10.32 11.16
C VAL A 318 6.34 9.57 10.96
N ALA A 319 6.77 9.42 9.72
CA ALA A 319 8.08 8.91 9.34
C ALA A 319 9.02 10.08 9.07
N HIS A 320 10.07 10.25 9.88
CA HIS A 320 11.13 11.22 9.66
C HIS A 320 12.26 10.53 8.89
N LYS A 321 12.36 10.83 7.61
CA LYS A 321 13.28 10.16 6.70
C LYS A 321 14.65 10.81 6.73
N PHE A 322 15.70 9.96 6.63
CA PHE A 322 17.05 10.46 6.43
C PHE A 322 17.18 11.13 5.06
N PRO A 323 18.14 12.06 4.93
CA PRO A 323 18.46 12.62 3.63
C PRO A 323 18.74 11.50 2.63
N ALA A 324 18.21 11.64 1.42
CA ALA A 324 18.50 10.70 0.35
C ALA A 324 19.99 10.72 0.03
N GLU A 325 20.56 9.53 -0.27
CA GLU A 325 21.93 9.46 -0.77
C GLU A 325 22.07 10.28 -2.04
N GLU A 326 23.14 11.09 -2.11
CA GLU A 326 23.48 11.88 -3.28
C GLU A 326 24.67 11.26 -4.01
N ALA A 327 24.62 11.26 -5.34
CA ALA A 327 25.73 10.87 -6.19
C ALA A 327 25.89 11.86 -7.35
N PHE A 328 27.11 11.96 -7.85
CA PHE A 328 27.43 12.86 -8.96
C PHE A 328 27.45 12.07 -10.26
N THR A 329 26.82 12.64 -11.32
CA THR A 329 26.85 12.06 -12.65
C THR A 329 26.75 13.13 -13.72
N THR A 330 26.93 12.74 -14.98
CA THR A 330 26.87 13.65 -16.13
C THR A 330 25.60 13.41 -16.94
N VAL A 331 24.94 14.50 -17.36
CA VAL A 331 23.77 14.46 -18.26
C VAL A 331 24.25 14.20 -19.68
N ARG A 332 23.97 13.02 -20.21
CA ARG A 332 24.30 12.63 -21.59
C ARG A 332 23.30 13.14 -22.62
N GLY A 333 22.05 13.33 -22.21
CA GLY A 333 20.96 13.78 -23.07
C GLY A 333 19.71 14.15 -22.27
N ILE A 334 18.81 14.85 -22.90
CA ILE A 334 17.46 15.14 -22.36
C ILE A 334 16.46 14.62 -23.40
N GLU A 335 15.65 13.65 -23.00
CA GLU A 335 14.60 13.05 -23.82
C GLU A 335 13.23 13.49 -23.34
N TRP A 336 12.27 13.52 -24.24
CA TRP A 336 10.91 13.90 -23.97
C TRP A 336 10.00 12.67 -24.04
N GLN A 337 9.56 12.19 -22.88
CA GLN A 337 8.65 11.05 -22.79
C GLN A 337 7.19 11.50 -22.85
N VAL A 338 6.36 10.71 -23.52
CA VAL A 338 4.93 11.00 -23.69
C VAL A 338 4.13 10.03 -22.84
N GLY A 339 3.44 10.55 -21.84
CA GLY A 339 2.60 9.79 -20.95
C GLY A 339 1.18 9.53 -21.51
N ARG A 340 0.38 8.78 -20.78
CA ARG A 340 -1.00 8.37 -21.14
C ARG A 340 -1.90 9.54 -21.56
N THR A 341 -1.84 10.65 -20.85
CA THR A 341 -2.66 11.85 -21.12
C THR A 341 -2.00 12.82 -22.11
N GLY A 342 -1.01 12.36 -22.88
CA GLY A 342 -0.21 13.19 -23.75
C GLY A 342 0.85 14.05 -23.05
N ALA A 343 0.91 14.03 -21.72
CA ALA A 343 1.88 14.81 -20.95
C ALA A 343 3.31 14.56 -21.46
N ILE A 344 4.03 15.62 -21.79
CA ILE A 344 5.41 15.57 -22.26
C ILE A 344 6.33 15.88 -21.07
N THR A 345 7.05 14.84 -20.64
CA THR A 345 7.92 14.89 -19.46
C THR A 345 9.38 14.81 -19.88
N PRO A 346 10.22 15.80 -19.52
CA PRO A 346 11.65 15.73 -19.76
C PRO A 346 12.30 14.71 -18.82
N VAL A 347 13.17 13.87 -19.38
CA VAL A 347 13.95 12.84 -18.66
C VAL A 347 15.42 13.01 -19.02
N ALA A 348 16.25 13.20 -18.00
CA ALA A 348 17.69 13.22 -18.18
C ALA A 348 18.22 11.79 -18.40
N ARG A 349 18.94 11.57 -19.51
CA ARG A 349 19.79 10.40 -19.71
C ARG A 349 21.15 10.69 -19.07
N LEU A 350 21.57 9.81 -18.19
CA LEU A 350 22.73 10.02 -17.33
C LEU A 350 23.84 9.01 -17.63
N GLU A 351 25.06 9.39 -17.35
CA GLU A 351 26.12 8.40 -17.11
C GLU A 351 25.65 7.51 -15.96
N PRO A 352 25.66 6.17 -16.13
CA PRO A 352 25.19 5.28 -15.06
C PRO A 352 25.92 5.54 -13.74
N VAL A 353 25.16 5.76 -12.67
CA VAL A 353 25.71 6.05 -11.34
C VAL A 353 24.98 5.22 -10.30
N PHE A 354 25.72 4.72 -9.32
CA PHE A 354 25.16 3.98 -8.20
C PHE A 354 24.72 4.96 -7.10
N VAL A 355 23.43 4.93 -6.75
CA VAL A 355 22.85 5.79 -5.69
C VAL A 355 21.65 5.11 -5.04
N GLY A 356 21.60 5.14 -3.72
CA GLY A 356 20.51 4.54 -2.94
C GLY A 356 20.31 3.05 -3.26
N GLY A 357 21.39 2.29 -3.43
CA GLY A 357 21.35 0.86 -3.65
C GLY A 357 20.95 0.42 -5.07
N VAL A 358 20.89 1.31 -6.06
CA VAL A 358 20.60 0.98 -7.46
C VAL A 358 21.47 1.75 -8.43
N THR A 359 21.73 1.20 -9.62
CA THR A 359 22.37 1.92 -10.71
C THR A 359 21.30 2.70 -11.49
N VAL A 360 21.45 4.02 -11.52
CA VAL A 360 20.56 4.96 -12.18
C VAL A 360 21.20 5.48 -13.46
N SER A 361 20.50 5.34 -14.58
CA SER A 361 20.88 5.88 -15.90
C SER A 361 19.86 6.89 -16.45
N ASN A 362 18.71 7.03 -15.78
CA ASN A 362 17.65 7.97 -16.17
C ASN A 362 17.06 8.63 -14.93
N ALA A 363 16.73 9.92 -15.05
CA ALA A 363 16.08 10.66 -13.98
C ALA A 363 15.01 11.60 -14.52
N THR A 364 13.89 11.68 -13.83
CA THR A 364 12.86 12.64 -14.19
C THR A 364 13.31 14.08 -13.92
N LEU A 365 12.93 14.97 -14.83
CA LEU A 365 13.05 16.42 -14.66
C LEU A 365 11.66 17.05 -14.42
N HIS A 366 10.66 16.20 -14.14
CA HIS A 366 9.27 16.49 -13.80
C HIS A 366 8.49 17.20 -14.91
N ASN A 367 8.79 18.43 -15.23
CA ASN A 367 8.19 19.24 -16.29
C ASN A 367 9.16 20.32 -16.80
N LEU A 368 8.73 21.09 -17.81
CA LEU A 368 9.54 22.13 -18.42
C LEU A 368 9.94 23.23 -17.40
N ASP A 369 9.01 23.64 -16.54
CA ASP A 369 9.27 24.71 -15.58
C ASP A 369 10.33 24.29 -14.56
N GLU A 370 10.28 23.05 -14.10
CA GLU A 370 11.26 22.48 -13.18
C GLU A 370 12.62 22.27 -13.85
N LEU A 371 12.62 21.83 -15.12
CA LEU A 371 13.83 21.74 -15.95
C LEU A 371 14.52 23.10 -16.07
N HIS A 372 13.75 24.16 -16.36
CA HIS A 372 14.27 25.51 -16.46
C HIS A 372 14.68 26.11 -15.12
N ARG A 373 13.89 25.84 -14.06
CA ARG A 373 14.21 26.28 -12.69
C ARG A 373 15.55 25.72 -12.21
N LYS A 374 15.83 24.45 -12.52
CA LYS A 374 17.12 23.80 -12.21
C LYS A 374 18.20 24.12 -13.23
N ASP A 375 17.83 24.66 -14.39
CA ASP A 375 18.69 24.95 -15.55
C ASP A 375 19.59 23.76 -15.92
N VAL A 376 18.98 22.56 -16.06
CA VAL A 376 19.70 21.35 -16.43
C VAL A 376 19.96 21.34 -17.93
N ARG A 377 21.23 21.12 -18.32
CA ARG A 377 21.65 21.07 -19.73
C ARG A 377 22.42 19.78 -20.02
N VAL A 378 22.45 19.41 -21.29
CA VAL A 378 23.29 18.30 -21.75
C VAL A 378 24.76 18.63 -21.51
N GLY A 379 25.52 17.72 -20.93
CA GLY A 379 26.91 17.90 -20.52
C GLY A 379 27.11 18.34 -19.07
N ASP A 380 26.05 18.79 -18.38
CA ASP A 380 26.16 19.19 -16.98
C ASP A 380 26.56 18.05 -16.07
N THR A 381 27.38 18.35 -15.08
CA THR A 381 27.53 17.50 -13.89
C THR A 381 26.39 17.83 -12.93
N VAL A 382 25.61 16.81 -12.56
CA VAL A 382 24.44 16.94 -11.69
C VAL A 382 24.57 16.10 -10.44
N VAL A 383 23.87 16.53 -9.39
CA VAL A 383 23.69 15.77 -8.17
C VAL A 383 22.39 14.98 -8.33
N MET A 384 22.51 13.68 -8.23
CA MET A 384 21.41 12.72 -8.29
C MET A 384 21.00 12.28 -6.89
N ARG A 385 19.72 12.13 -6.68
CA ARG A 385 19.16 11.46 -5.49
C ARG A 385 17.93 10.63 -5.86
N ARG A 386 17.49 9.79 -4.93
CA ARG A 386 16.22 9.07 -5.07
C ARG A 386 15.19 9.67 -4.12
N ALA A 387 14.22 10.40 -4.67
CA ALA A 387 13.14 10.98 -3.88
C ALA A 387 12.34 9.86 -3.18
N GLY A 388 12.29 9.91 -1.84
CA GLY A 388 11.64 8.89 -1.02
C GLY A 388 12.22 7.49 -1.17
N ASP A 389 13.49 7.37 -1.55
CA ASP A 389 14.20 6.13 -1.88
C ASP A 389 13.59 5.31 -3.03
N VAL A 390 12.76 5.94 -3.86
CA VAL A 390 12.06 5.28 -4.97
C VAL A 390 12.36 5.90 -6.32
N ILE A 391 12.14 7.22 -6.48
CA ILE A 391 12.17 7.89 -7.79
C ILE A 391 13.50 8.61 -7.99
N PRO A 392 14.31 8.23 -9.03
CA PRO A 392 15.51 8.98 -9.36
C PRO A 392 15.18 10.38 -9.91
N GLU A 393 15.76 11.41 -9.32
CA GLU A 393 15.63 12.79 -9.77
C GLU A 393 16.96 13.54 -9.76
N VAL A 394 17.09 14.53 -10.61
CA VAL A 394 18.18 15.52 -10.54
C VAL A 394 17.86 16.49 -9.41
N ALA A 395 18.65 16.48 -8.34
CA ALA A 395 18.49 17.40 -7.21
C ALA A 395 18.93 18.82 -7.59
N ARG A 396 20.13 18.96 -8.14
CA ARG A 396 20.73 20.24 -8.55
C ARG A 396 21.85 20.06 -9.58
N VAL A 397 22.19 21.14 -10.28
CA VAL A 397 23.33 21.24 -11.20
C VAL A 397 24.55 21.79 -10.46
N LEU A 398 25.75 21.30 -10.79
CA LEU A 398 27.03 21.85 -10.35
C LEU A 398 27.51 22.84 -11.42
N PHE A 399 27.10 24.10 -11.30
CA PHE A 399 27.38 25.15 -12.29
C PHE A 399 28.86 25.44 -12.48
N ASP A 400 29.66 25.23 -11.44
CA ASP A 400 31.14 25.34 -11.46
C ASP A 400 31.81 24.29 -12.36
N ARG A 401 31.10 23.21 -12.69
CA ARG A 401 31.56 22.11 -13.56
C ARG A 401 30.89 22.08 -14.92
N ARG A 402 30.08 23.10 -15.25
CA ARG A 402 29.35 23.16 -16.53
C ARG A 402 30.31 23.37 -17.69
N PRO A 403 30.27 22.52 -18.74
CA PRO A 403 31.04 22.74 -19.96
C PRO A 403 30.63 24.01 -20.67
N LEU A 404 31.58 24.68 -21.33
CA LEU A 404 31.31 25.84 -22.18
C LEU A 404 30.46 25.41 -23.39
N GLY A 405 29.54 26.29 -23.80
CA GLY A 405 28.71 26.07 -25.01
C GLY A 405 27.50 25.20 -24.81
N THR A 406 27.13 24.83 -23.56
CA THR A 406 25.88 24.11 -23.29
C THR A 406 24.65 25.00 -23.61
N VAL A 407 23.62 24.39 -24.20
CA VAL A 407 22.37 25.06 -24.60
C VAL A 407 21.23 24.59 -23.66
N ALA A 408 20.37 25.55 -23.29
CA ALA A 408 19.16 25.25 -22.53
C ALA A 408 18.21 24.35 -23.36
N ALA A 409 17.63 23.34 -22.74
CA ALA A 409 16.65 22.52 -23.42
C ALA A 409 15.33 23.27 -23.62
N SER A 410 14.76 23.14 -24.80
CA SER A 410 13.45 23.70 -25.14
C SER A 410 12.41 22.62 -25.33
N LEU A 411 11.15 23.01 -25.13
CA LEU A 411 10.02 22.11 -25.44
C LEU A 411 10.02 21.87 -26.96
N PRO A 412 9.85 20.60 -27.41
CA PRO A 412 9.68 20.33 -28.82
C PRO A 412 8.32 20.85 -29.34
N ASP A 413 8.30 21.45 -30.53
CA ASP A 413 7.05 21.89 -31.16
C ASP A 413 6.13 20.76 -31.56
N CYS A 414 6.71 19.58 -31.83
CA CYS A 414 6.02 18.39 -32.23
C CYS A 414 6.35 17.22 -31.31
N CYS A 415 5.38 16.33 -31.12
CA CYS A 415 5.54 15.11 -30.36
C CYS A 415 6.66 14.22 -30.94
N PRO A 416 7.64 13.77 -30.13
CA PRO A 416 8.74 12.94 -30.61
C PRO A 416 8.31 11.54 -31.09
N VAL A 417 7.06 11.13 -30.80
CA VAL A 417 6.54 9.79 -31.15
C VAL A 417 5.64 9.83 -32.39
N CYS A 418 4.73 10.81 -32.48
CA CYS A 418 3.73 10.83 -33.55
C CYS A 418 3.73 12.11 -34.40
N ALA A 419 4.66 13.02 -34.15
CA ALA A 419 4.78 14.32 -34.84
C ALA A 419 3.55 15.25 -34.73
N SER A 420 2.52 14.89 -33.96
CA SER A 420 1.40 15.80 -33.69
C SER A 420 1.88 17.02 -32.91
N PRO A 421 1.22 18.19 -33.06
CA PRO A 421 1.57 19.40 -32.32
C PRO A 421 1.61 19.16 -30.82
N VAL A 422 2.53 19.86 -30.14
CA VAL A 422 2.61 19.93 -28.69
C VAL A 422 1.96 21.25 -28.26
N ALA A 423 0.96 21.16 -27.39
CA ALA A 423 0.27 22.31 -26.84
C ALA A 423 0.46 22.42 -25.34
N ARG A 424 0.53 23.63 -24.82
CA ARG A 424 0.50 23.93 -23.40
C ARG A 424 -0.62 24.94 -23.17
N GLU A 425 -1.62 24.54 -22.38
CA GLU A 425 -2.72 25.44 -22.02
C GLU A 425 -2.23 26.52 -21.07
N GLU A 426 -2.80 27.71 -21.17
CA GLU A 426 -2.43 28.84 -20.33
C GLU A 426 -2.72 28.51 -18.85
N GLY A 427 -1.71 28.69 -17.99
CA GLY A 427 -1.79 28.30 -16.56
C GLY A 427 -1.46 26.84 -16.25
N GLU A 428 -1.29 25.97 -17.24
CA GLU A 428 -0.80 24.60 -16.99
C GLU A 428 0.73 24.51 -17.00
N ALA A 429 1.28 23.74 -16.02
CA ALA A 429 2.72 23.45 -15.97
C ALA A 429 3.15 22.37 -16.97
N VAL A 430 2.20 21.64 -17.57
CA VAL A 430 2.46 20.46 -18.38
C VAL A 430 2.05 20.68 -19.83
N ALA A 431 3.03 20.58 -20.75
CA ALA A 431 2.78 20.53 -22.18
C ALA A 431 2.34 19.15 -22.63
N ARG A 432 1.51 19.06 -23.67
CA ARG A 432 0.88 17.81 -24.11
C ARG A 432 0.93 17.61 -25.61
N CYS A 433 1.14 16.35 -26.00
CA CYS A 433 0.88 15.90 -27.36
C CYS A 433 -0.63 15.85 -27.62
N THR A 434 -1.08 16.51 -28.67
CA THR A 434 -2.49 16.59 -29.08
C THR A 434 -2.99 15.34 -29.85
N GLY A 435 -2.08 14.40 -30.17
CA GLY A 435 -2.37 13.23 -31.01
C GLY A 435 -3.30 12.16 -30.40
N GLY A 436 -3.64 12.24 -29.10
CA GLY A 436 -4.55 11.28 -28.46
C GLY A 436 -4.13 9.83 -28.73
N LEU A 437 -5.08 8.94 -28.99
CA LEU A 437 -4.81 7.54 -29.33
C LEU A 437 -4.15 7.34 -30.72
N HIS A 438 -4.03 8.38 -31.54
CA HIS A 438 -3.19 8.32 -32.73
C HIS A 438 -1.70 8.24 -32.36
N CYS A 439 -1.32 8.79 -31.23
CA CYS A 439 0.04 8.69 -30.70
C CYS A 439 0.30 7.30 -30.13
N GLY A 440 1.27 6.56 -30.70
CA GLY A 440 1.62 5.21 -30.23
C GLY A 440 1.97 5.15 -28.74
N ALA A 441 2.65 6.16 -28.19
CA ALA A 441 2.96 6.22 -26.76
C ALA A 441 1.69 6.38 -25.90
N GLN A 442 0.78 7.27 -26.27
CA GLN A 442 -0.49 7.44 -25.54
C GLN A 442 -1.34 6.17 -25.62
N ARG A 443 -1.37 5.51 -26.78
CA ARG A 443 -2.06 4.25 -27.01
C ARG A 443 -1.53 3.15 -26.09
N LYS A 444 -0.21 2.95 -26.07
CA LYS A 444 0.44 1.97 -25.19
C LYS A 444 0.07 2.18 -23.73
N GLU A 445 0.20 3.41 -23.26
CA GLU A 445 -0.10 3.75 -21.87
C GLU A 445 -1.60 3.67 -21.53
N ALA A 446 -2.49 3.98 -22.47
CA ALA A 446 -3.94 3.79 -22.30
C ALA A 446 -4.30 2.30 -22.13
N ILE A 447 -3.71 1.43 -22.95
CA ILE A 447 -3.93 -0.02 -22.89
C ILE A 447 -3.34 -0.59 -21.59
N LYS A 448 -2.12 -0.19 -21.19
CA LYS A 448 -1.52 -0.59 -19.90
C LYS A 448 -2.40 -0.19 -18.72
N HIS A 449 -2.93 1.03 -18.74
CA HIS A 449 -3.82 1.51 -17.69
C HIS A 449 -5.13 0.70 -17.66
N PHE A 450 -5.75 0.48 -18.81
CA PHE A 450 -6.98 -0.30 -18.94
C PHE A 450 -6.80 -1.74 -18.42
N ALA A 451 -5.66 -2.37 -18.73
CA ALA A 451 -5.34 -3.72 -18.28
C ALA A 451 -4.88 -3.82 -16.82
N SER A 452 -4.61 -2.69 -16.17
CA SER A 452 -4.05 -2.67 -14.81
C SER A 452 -4.95 -3.34 -13.77
N ARG A 453 -4.36 -3.81 -12.67
CA ARG A 453 -5.05 -4.48 -11.55
C ARG A 453 -6.24 -3.66 -10.99
N ARG A 454 -6.11 -2.34 -10.96
CA ARG A 454 -7.15 -1.43 -10.46
C ARG A 454 -8.25 -1.12 -11.47
N ALA A 455 -8.00 -1.37 -12.76
CA ALA A 455 -8.97 -1.25 -13.83
C ALA A 455 -9.57 -2.63 -14.16
N LEU A 456 -9.29 -3.20 -15.35
CA LEU A 456 -9.90 -4.46 -15.78
C LEU A 456 -9.14 -5.72 -15.34
N ASP A 457 -7.95 -5.57 -14.72
CA ASP A 457 -7.12 -6.65 -14.17
C ASP A 457 -6.83 -7.79 -15.15
N ILE A 458 -6.36 -7.44 -16.33
CA ILE A 458 -6.02 -8.43 -17.37
C ILE A 458 -4.65 -9.04 -17.05
N GLN A 459 -4.65 -10.17 -16.35
CA GLN A 459 -3.45 -10.85 -15.95
C GLN A 459 -2.65 -11.37 -17.14
N GLY A 460 -1.33 -11.18 -17.11
CA GLY A 460 -0.43 -11.59 -18.19
C GLY A 460 -0.24 -10.53 -19.27
N LEU A 461 -1.03 -9.45 -19.30
CA LEU A 461 -0.86 -8.31 -20.20
C LEU A 461 0.10 -7.27 -19.59
N GLY A 462 1.39 -7.64 -19.51
CA GLY A 462 2.44 -6.75 -18.97
C GLY A 462 2.92 -5.70 -19.98
N THR A 463 3.77 -4.77 -19.51
CA THR A 463 4.29 -3.64 -20.31
C THR A 463 4.92 -4.09 -21.62
N GLU A 464 5.83 -5.07 -21.59
CA GLU A 464 6.53 -5.55 -22.80
C GLU A 464 5.56 -6.12 -23.84
N LEU A 465 4.54 -6.86 -23.39
CA LEU A 465 3.57 -7.44 -24.28
C LEU A 465 2.63 -6.40 -24.91
N VAL A 466 2.20 -5.39 -24.13
CA VAL A 466 1.43 -4.27 -24.69
C VAL A 466 2.24 -3.53 -25.74
N ASP A 467 3.53 -3.32 -25.50
CA ASP A 467 4.42 -2.66 -26.44
C ASP A 467 4.52 -3.48 -27.76
N GLN A 468 4.70 -4.79 -27.67
CA GLN A 468 4.72 -5.68 -28.85
C GLN A 468 3.39 -5.68 -29.62
N LEU A 469 2.24 -5.75 -28.92
CA LEU A 469 0.91 -5.76 -29.54
C LEU A 469 0.63 -4.48 -30.34
N VAL A 470 1.01 -3.32 -29.77
CA VAL A 470 0.82 -2.03 -30.43
C VAL A 470 1.81 -1.83 -31.58
N ASP A 471 3.08 -2.21 -31.41
CA ASP A 471 4.11 -2.08 -32.44
C ASP A 471 3.86 -3.04 -33.62
N ALA A 472 3.29 -4.21 -33.36
CA ALA A 472 2.85 -5.15 -34.41
C ALA A 472 1.53 -4.74 -35.08
N GLY A 473 0.88 -3.64 -34.64
CA GLY A 473 -0.40 -3.18 -35.19
C GLY A 473 -1.59 -4.10 -34.87
N LEU A 474 -1.47 -4.98 -33.88
CA LEU A 474 -2.54 -5.89 -33.46
C LEU A 474 -3.58 -5.22 -32.57
N VAL A 475 -3.19 -4.14 -31.88
CA VAL A 475 -4.05 -3.40 -30.95
C VAL A 475 -3.86 -1.90 -31.14
N HIS A 476 -4.94 -1.18 -31.47
CA HIS A 476 -4.97 0.27 -31.65
C HIS A 476 -5.70 1.01 -30.52
N ASN A 477 -6.58 0.32 -29.81
CA ASN A 477 -7.31 0.84 -28.65
C ASN A 477 -7.67 -0.31 -27.70
N PRO A 478 -8.15 -0.05 -26.48
CA PRO A 478 -8.49 -1.11 -25.53
C PRO A 478 -9.53 -2.13 -26.01
N ALA A 479 -10.45 -1.77 -26.91
CA ALA A 479 -11.46 -2.69 -27.40
C ALA A 479 -10.87 -3.80 -28.29
N ASP A 480 -9.78 -3.52 -29.00
CA ASP A 480 -9.13 -4.49 -29.88
C ASP A 480 -8.56 -5.69 -29.10
N LEU A 481 -8.33 -5.55 -27.80
CA LEU A 481 -7.88 -6.66 -26.94
C LEU A 481 -8.87 -7.83 -26.97
N TYR A 482 -10.15 -7.56 -27.07
CA TYR A 482 -11.21 -8.58 -27.06
C TYR A 482 -11.42 -9.28 -28.42
N SER A 483 -10.77 -8.79 -29.48
CA SER A 483 -10.75 -9.40 -30.81
C SER A 483 -9.48 -10.20 -31.10
N LEU A 484 -8.52 -10.25 -30.14
CA LEU A 484 -7.27 -10.97 -30.32
C LEU A 484 -7.51 -12.47 -30.48
N ALA A 485 -6.83 -13.06 -31.47
CA ALA A 485 -6.84 -14.50 -31.75
C ALA A 485 -5.51 -15.16 -31.32
N LEU A 486 -5.49 -16.50 -31.25
CA LEU A 486 -4.33 -17.26 -30.80
C LEU A 486 -3.13 -17.09 -31.75
N GLU A 487 -3.37 -17.23 -33.07
CA GLU A 487 -2.30 -17.26 -34.06
C GLU A 487 -1.46 -15.97 -34.11
N PRO A 488 -2.03 -14.74 -34.12
CA PRO A 488 -1.22 -13.53 -34.05
C PRO A 488 -0.37 -13.43 -32.77
N LEU A 489 -0.85 -13.95 -31.63
CA LEU A 489 -0.10 -13.93 -30.37
C LEU A 489 1.13 -14.85 -30.42
N LEU A 490 1.06 -15.97 -31.11
CA LEU A 490 2.19 -16.91 -31.25
C LEU A 490 3.36 -16.33 -32.06
N GLY A 491 3.12 -15.27 -32.84
CA GLY A 491 4.15 -14.53 -33.56
C GLY A 491 4.95 -13.54 -32.71
N LEU A 492 4.53 -13.28 -31.44
CA LEU A 492 5.20 -12.35 -30.56
C LEU A 492 6.38 -12.98 -29.81
N GLU A 493 7.37 -12.18 -29.47
CA GLU A 493 8.55 -12.65 -28.74
C GLU A 493 8.18 -13.25 -27.39
N ARG A 494 8.76 -14.42 -27.08
CA ARG A 494 8.57 -15.15 -25.82
C ARG A 494 7.11 -15.56 -25.51
N MET A 495 6.24 -15.58 -26.52
CA MET A 495 4.84 -15.98 -26.40
C MET A 495 4.66 -17.44 -26.87
N GLY A 496 4.55 -18.36 -25.90
CA GLY A 496 4.21 -19.76 -26.17
C GLY A 496 2.69 -19.98 -26.10
N GLU A 497 2.24 -21.10 -26.70
CA GLU A 497 0.80 -21.44 -26.80
C GLU A 497 0.07 -21.44 -25.46
N LYS A 498 0.70 -21.98 -24.39
CA LYS A 498 0.13 -22.00 -23.04
C LYS A 498 -0.07 -20.58 -22.48
N SER A 499 0.90 -19.69 -22.69
CA SER A 499 0.84 -18.29 -22.25
C SER A 499 -0.20 -17.50 -23.04
N ALA A 500 -0.26 -17.68 -24.36
CA ALA A 500 -1.25 -17.05 -25.22
C ALA A 500 -2.68 -17.47 -24.86
N LYS A 501 -2.94 -18.76 -24.62
CA LYS A 501 -4.25 -19.26 -24.16
C LYS A 501 -4.63 -18.69 -22.81
N LYS A 502 -3.69 -18.61 -21.85
CA LYS A 502 -3.92 -18.02 -20.53
C LYS A 502 -4.26 -16.52 -20.64
N LEU A 503 -3.56 -15.79 -21.50
CA LEU A 503 -3.85 -14.38 -21.76
C LEU A 503 -5.26 -14.18 -22.34
N LEU A 504 -5.64 -14.94 -23.36
CA LEU A 504 -6.98 -14.87 -23.96
C LEU A 504 -8.08 -15.19 -22.94
N GLN A 505 -7.85 -16.15 -22.05
CA GLN A 505 -8.77 -16.44 -20.93
C GLN A 505 -8.88 -15.26 -19.96
N ALA A 506 -7.75 -14.60 -19.62
CA ALA A 506 -7.76 -13.43 -18.76
C ALA A 506 -8.48 -12.23 -19.40
N ILE A 507 -8.31 -12.01 -20.70
CA ILE A 507 -9.03 -11.00 -21.47
C ILE A 507 -10.53 -11.31 -21.44
N ALA A 508 -10.94 -12.55 -21.74
CA ALA A 508 -12.36 -12.93 -21.70
C ALA A 508 -12.96 -12.78 -20.28
N ALA A 509 -12.23 -13.15 -19.24
CA ALA A 509 -12.69 -12.98 -17.85
C ALA A 509 -12.89 -11.51 -17.47
N SER A 510 -12.10 -10.60 -18.03
CA SER A 510 -12.20 -9.15 -17.75
C SER A 510 -13.44 -8.48 -18.34
N GLN A 511 -14.22 -9.16 -19.18
CA GLN A 511 -15.52 -8.65 -19.68
C GLN A 511 -16.53 -8.45 -18.54
N ALA A 512 -16.48 -9.30 -17.50
CA ALA A 512 -17.28 -9.15 -16.29
C ALA A 512 -16.55 -8.23 -15.30
N THR A 513 -17.00 -6.98 -15.18
CA THR A 513 -16.35 -5.96 -14.35
C THR A 513 -17.37 -5.20 -13.49
N THR A 514 -17.01 -4.03 -12.98
CA THR A 514 -17.93 -3.09 -12.30
C THR A 514 -17.90 -1.74 -13.01
N LEU A 515 -18.99 -0.97 -12.96
CA LEU A 515 -19.02 0.36 -13.58
C LEU A 515 -17.90 1.29 -13.07
N PRO A 516 -17.58 1.35 -11.75
CA PRO A 516 -16.44 2.14 -11.29
C PRO A 516 -15.10 1.73 -11.92
N ARG A 517 -14.81 0.43 -12.01
CA ARG A 517 -13.56 -0.07 -12.60
C ARG A 517 -13.50 0.23 -14.10
N PHE A 518 -14.63 0.09 -14.79
CA PHE A 518 -14.73 0.46 -16.20
C PHE A 518 -14.45 1.95 -16.42
N LEU A 519 -15.11 2.84 -15.66
CA LEU A 519 -14.89 4.30 -15.72
C LEU A 519 -13.44 4.67 -15.41
N PHE A 520 -12.83 4.06 -14.40
CA PHE A 520 -11.42 4.24 -14.10
C PHE A 520 -10.54 3.75 -15.26
N GLY A 521 -10.87 2.59 -15.83
CA GLY A 521 -10.16 1.98 -16.97
C GLY A 521 -10.16 2.82 -18.24
N LEU A 522 -11.23 3.61 -18.49
CA LEU A 522 -11.28 4.55 -19.61
C LEU A 522 -10.22 5.64 -19.54
N GLY A 523 -9.63 5.86 -18.35
CA GLY A 523 -8.52 6.77 -18.17
C GLY A 523 -8.89 8.24 -18.36
N ILE A 524 -10.12 8.62 -18.07
CA ILE A 524 -10.59 10.02 -18.09
C ILE A 524 -9.66 10.87 -17.22
N ARG A 525 -9.26 12.01 -17.73
CA ARG A 525 -8.31 12.91 -17.04
C ARG A 525 -8.88 13.34 -15.68
N ASN A 526 -8.04 13.31 -14.65
CA ASN A 526 -8.39 13.63 -13.26
C ASN A 526 -9.47 12.71 -12.61
N VAL A 527 -9.89 11.66 -13.27
CA VAL A 527 -10.78 10.64 -12.71
C VAL A 527 -9.93 9.49 -12.16
N GLY A 528 -9.77 9.46 -10.83
CA GLY A 528 -9.17 8.35 -10.09
C GLY A 528 -10.22 7.34 -9.66
N GLU A 529 -9.81 6.26 -8.96
CA GLU A 529 -10.70 5.20 -8.46
C GLU A 529 -11.85 5.76 -7.61
N ALA A 530 -11.55 6.66 -6.65
CA ALA A 530 -12.56 7.28 -5.80
C ALA A 530 -13.57 8.10 -6.60
N THR A 531 -13.10 8.91 -7.56
CA THR A 531 -13.97 9.73 -8.43
C THR A 531 -14.81 8.83 -9.34
N ALA A 532 -14.24 7.77 -9.92
CA ALA A 532 -14.97 6.80 -10.73
C ALA A 532 -16.09 6.11 -9.93
N LEU A 533 -15.83 5.77 -8.66
CA LEU A 533 -16.83 5.22 -7.76
C LEU A 533 -17.96 6.22 -7.48
N GLN A 534 -17.63 7.49 -7.18
CA GLN A 534 -18.64 8.53 -6.91
C GLN A 534 -19.52 8.79 -8.14
N LEU A 535 -18.92 8.86 -9.34
CA LEU A 535 -19.65 9.00 -10.60
C LEU A 535 -20.61 7.81 -10.82
N ALA A 536 -20.13 6.59 -10.63
CA ALA A 536 -20.96 5.39 -10.79
C ALA A 536 -22.12 5.32 -9.78
N LEU A 537 -21.88 5.71 -8.53
CA LEU A 537 -22.92 5.74 -7.49
C LEU A 537 -23.98 6.82 -7.74
N HIS A 538 -23.56 8.00 -8.23
CA HIS A 538 -24.45 9.13 -8.46
C HIS A 538 -25.33 8.89 -9.68
N PHE A 539 -24.74 8.53 -10.83
CA PHE A 539 -25.48 8.36 -12.08
C PHE A 539 -26.16 7.00 -12.22
N GLY A 540 -25.70 5.98 -11.48
CA GLY A 540 -26.27 4.63 -11.48
C GLY A 540 -26.06 3.85 -12.78
N SER A 541 -25.90 4.50 -13.93
CA SER A 541 -25.66 3.86 -15.23
C SER A 541 -24.68 4.66 -16.09
N LEU A 542 -24.04 3.96 -17.04
CA LEU A 542 -23.18 4.59 -18.02
C LEU A 542 -23.94 5.56 -18.93
N ASP A 543 -25.16 5.19 -19.33
CA ASP A 543 -25.98 6.02 -20.23
C ASP A 543 -26.38 7.35 -19.57
N ALA A 544 -26.73 7.34 -18.28
CA ALA A 544 -27.00 8.55 -17.53
C ALA A 544 -25.75 9.45 -17.44
N LEU A 545 -24.57 8.87 -17.23
CA LEU A 545 -23.32 9.63 -17.20
C LEU A 545 -22.92 10.17 -18.59
N ARG A 546 -23.17 9.41 -19.66
CA ARG A 546 -22.92 9.86 -21.06
C ARG A 546 -23.79 11.05 -21.46
N ALA A 547 -25.01 11.11 -20.93
CA ALA A 547 -25.96 12.17 -21.21
C ALA A 547 -25.75 13.43 -20.34
N ALA A 548 -24.90 13.32 -19.30
CA ALA A 548 -24.68 14.39 -18.33
C ALA A 548 -23.78 15.50 -18.90
N ASP A 549 -24.18 16.74 -18.68
CA ASP A 549 -23.32 17.90 -18.92
C ASP A 549 -22.40 18.19 -17.72
N ALA A 550 -21.51 19.16 -17.85
CA ALA A 550 -20.59 19.54 -16.79
C ALA A 550 -21.29 20.04 -15.50
N LEU A 551 -22.51 20.61 -15.62
CA LEU A 551 -23.27 21.06 -14.46
C LEU A 551 -23.81 19.88 -13.67
N ALA A 552 -24.38 18.89 -14.34
CA ALA A 552 -24.86 17.65 -13.70
C ALA A 552 -23.71 16.87 -13.06
N VAL A 553 -22.56 16.77 -13.71
CA VAL A 553 -21.36 16.11 -13.14
C VAL A 553 -20.84 16.85 -11.91
N ARG A 554 -20.99 18.16 -11.84
CA ARG A 554 -20.57 18.97 -10.68
C ARG A 554 -21.45 18.76 -9.44
N GLU A 555 -22.65 18.21 -9.59
CA GLU A 555 -23.53 17.85 -8.46
C GLU A 555 -22.99 16.64 -7.67
N VAL A 556 -22.08 15.85 -8.27
CA VAL A 556 -21.43 14.71 -7.59
C VAL A 556 -20.54 15.22 -6.46
N PRO A 557 -20.65 14.67 -5.23
CA PRO A 557 -19.83 15.07 -4.10
C PRO A 557 -18.32 15.00 -4.43
N ASP A 558 -17.57 15.98 -3.95
CA ASP A 558 -16.10 16.11 -4.11
C ASP A 558 -15.62 16.27 -5.57
N ILE A 559 -16.51 16.54 -6.53
CA ILE A 559 -16.15 16.86 -7.92
C ILE A 559 -16.18 18.38 -8.14
N GLY A 560 -14.98 18.93 -8.40
CA GLY A 560 -14.81 20.33 -8.76
C GLY A 560 -15.06 20.61 -10.25
N PRO A 561 -15.12 21.92 -10.65
CA PRO A 561 -15.43 22.31 -12.03
C PRO A 561 -14.48 21.69 -13.06
N VAL A 562 -13.18 21.62 -12.77
CA VAL A 562 -12.17 21.07 -13.68
C VAL A 562 -12.42 19.60 -14.00
N ILE A 563 -12.77 18.79 -12.99
CA ILE A 563 -13.07 17.36 -13.19
C ILE A 563 -14.38 17.21 -13.96
N ALA A 564 -15.39 18.00 -13.62
CA ALA A 564 -16.70 17.96 -14.28
C ALA A 564 -16.60 18.28 -15.79
N GLU A 565 -15.85 19.31 -16.15
CA GLU A 565 -15.57 19.66 -17.54
C GLU A 565 -14.83 18.54 -18.29
N GLN A 566 -13.83 17.92 -17.65
CA GLN A 566 -13.07 16.80 -18.23
C GLN A 566 -13.93 15.58 -18.49
N VAL A 567 -14.84 15.23 -17.57
CA VAL A 567 -15.78 14.10 -17.72
C VAL A 567 -16.76 14.38 -18.84
N ALA A 568 -17.41 15.54 -18.85
CA ALA A 568 -18.33 15.94 -19.91
C ALA A 568 -17.63 15.99 -21.27
N ALA A 569 -16.45 16.60 -21.37
CA ALA A 569 -15.68 16.66 -22.61
C ALA A 569 -15.27 15.26 -23.12
N PHE A 570 -14.96 14.33 -22.23
CA PHE A 570 -14.65 12.95 -22.62
C PHE A 570 -15.82 12.27 -23.32
N PHE A 571 -17.03 12.36 -22.77
CA PHE A 571 -18.24 11.75 -23.34
C PHE A 571 -18.88 12.55 -24.48
N HIS A 572 -18.45 13.81 -24.72
CA HIS A 572 -18.82 14.57 -25.91
C HIS A 572 -17.87 14.38 -27.08
N ASN A 573 -16.74 13.72 -26.88
CA ASN A 573 -15.77 13.44 -27.93
C ASN A 573 -16.20 12.18 -28.73
N PRO A 574 -16.51 12.31 -30.07
CA PRO A 574 -16.98 11.19 -30.87
C PRO A 574 -16.02 9.99 -30.85
N HIS A 575 -14.72 10.23 -30.90
CA HIS A 575 -13.72 9.16 -30.91
C HIS A 575 -13.69 8.36 -29.60
N ASN A 576 -13.85 9.04 -28.46
CA ASN A 576 -13.95 8.35 -27.17
C ASN A 576 -15.23 7.50 -27.10
N LEU A 577 -16.35 8.01 -27.65
CA LEU A 577 -17.62 7.28 -27.73
C LEU A 577 -17.48 6.03 -28.62
N GLU A 578 -16.80 6.11 -29.74
CA GLU A 578 -16.51 4.95 -30.60
C GLU A 578 -15.76 3.85 -29.82
N VAL A 579 -14.77 4.22 -29.02
CA VAL A 579 -14.03 3.24 -28.19
C VAL A 579 -14.91 2.65 -27.09
N VAL A 580 -15.73 3.48 -26.42
CA VAL A 580 -16.68 3.01 -25.40
C VAL A 580 -17.71 2.05 -26.00
N ASP A 581 -18.28 2.40 -27.15
CA ASP A 581 -19.27 1.56 -27.84
C ASP A 581 -18.64 0.25 -28.34
N ALA A 582 -17.40 0.29 -28.84
CA ALA A 582 -16.65 -0.90 -29.23
C ALA A 582 -16.38 -1.84 -28.03
N LEU A 583 -16.05 -1.28 -26.85
CA LEU A 583 -15.87 -2.05 -25.63
C LEU A 583 -17.18 -2.72 -25.18
N LEU A 584 -18.30 -2.01 -25.23
CA LEU A 584 -19.62 -2.58 -24.94
C LEU A 584 -20.00 -3.67 -25.94
N ALA A 585 -19.77 -3.43 -27.22
CA ALA A 585 -20.01 -4.41 -28.29
C ALA A 585 -19.12 -5.66 -28.16
N ALA A 586 -17.91 -5.50 -27.60
CA ALA A 586 -17.02 -6.61 -27.27
C ALA A 586 -17.49 -7.44 -26.05
N GLY A 587 -18.61 -7.07 -25.41
CA GLY A 587 -19.24 -7.84 -24.35
C GLY A 587 -18.87 -7.42 -22.93
N LEU A 588 -18.27 -6.25 -22.73
CA LEU A 588 -18.04 -5.73 -21.38
C LEU A 588 -19.38 -5.43 -20.71
N HIS A 589 -19.54 -5.95 -19.50
CA HIS A 589 -20.77 -5.82 -18.73
C HIS A 589 -20.47 -5.76 -17.23
N TRP A 590 -21.39 -5.20 -16.50
CA TRP A 590 -21.39 -5.14 -15.03
C TRP A 590 -22.80 -5.38 -14.50
N PRO A 591 -22.94 -5.85 -13.25
CA PRO A 591 -24.25 -5.96 -12.62
C PRO A 591 -24.96 -4.61 -12.72
N ALA A 592 -26.24 -4.64 -13.13
CA ALA A 592 -27.06 -3.43 -13.03
C ALA A 592 -26.94 -2.93 -11.58
N PRO A 593 -26.75 -1.62 -11.34
CA PRO A 593 -26.85 -1.10 -9.99
C PRO A 593 -28.19 -1.62 -9.46
N LEU A 594 -28.20 -2.14 -8.23
CA LEU A 594 -29.44 -2.45 -7.53
C LEU A 594 -30.31 -1.19 -7.71
N ALA A 595 -31.29 -1.27 -8.57
CA ALA A 595 -32.16 -0.14 -8.87
C ALA A 595 -32.70 0.30 -7.52
N LYS A 596 -32.24 1.44 -7.01
CA LYS A 596 -33.05 2.18 -6.09
C LYS A 596 -34.28 2.54 -6.91
N GLU A 597 -35.35 1.74 -6.80
CA GLU A 597 -36.66 2.20 -7.13
C GLU A 597 -36.90 3.43 -6.27
N VAL A 598 -36.56 4.60 -6.80
CA VAL A 598 -36.95 5.89 -6.25
C VAL A 598 -38.42 6.10 -6.67
N THR A 599 -39.29 5.28 -6.14
CA THR A 599 -40.74 5.52 -6.10
C THR A 599 -41.07 5.94 -4.67
N GLY A 600 -40.91 7.21 -4.39
CA GLY A 600 -41.21 7.81 -3.10
C GLY A 600 -39.99 8.54 -2.51
N SER A 601 -40.25 9.65 -1.84
CA SER A 601 -39.22 10.36 -1.05
C SER A 601 -38.57 9.34 -0.11
N LEU A 602 -37.21 9.15 -0.26
CA LEU A 602 -36.46 8.26 0.64
C LEU A 602 -36.71 8.70 2.10
N PRO A 603 -36.90 7.76 3.04
CA PRO A 603 -37.29 8.09 4.42
C PRO A 603 -36.43 9.16 5.09
N PHE A 604 -35.16 9.24 4.75
CA PHE A 604 -34.21 10.20 5.35
C PHE A 604 -33.73 11.29 4.37
N ALA A 605 -34.44 11.49 3.25
CA ALA A 605 -34.08 12.53 2.29
C ALA A 605 -34.07 13.93 2.96
N GLY A 606 -32.95 14.65 2.81
CA GLY A 606 -32.73 15.95 3.41
C GLY A 606 -32.39 15.93 4.91
N LYS A 607 -32.34 14.76 5.57
CA LYS A 607 -32.00 14.64 7.00
C LYS A 607 -30.51 14.42 7.21
N THR A 608 -29.95 15.11 8.22
CA THR A 608 -28.56 14.99 8.62
C THR A 608 -28.45 14.26 9.94
N PHE A 609 -27.68 13.17 9.95
CA PHE A 609 -27.43 12.33 11.11
C PHE A 609 -25.98 12.50 11.60
N VAL A 610 -25.79 12.35 12.91
CA VAL A 610 -24.47 12.21 13.53
C VAL A 610 -24.45 10.92 14.35
N LEU A 611 -23.44 10.09 14.14
CA LEU A 611 -23.23 8.85 14.89
C LEU A 611 -22.23 9.09 16.01
N THR A 612 -22.53 8.62 17.23
CA THR A 612 -21.63 8.75 18.38
C THR A 612 -21.78 7.55 19.33
N GLY A 613 -20.76 7.23 20.08
CA GLY A 613 -20.77 6.03 20.94
C GLY A 613 -20.56 4.73 20.15
N THR A 614 -20.57 3.60 20.85
CA THR A 614 -20.47 2.26 20.27
C THR A 614 -21.87 1.66 20.16
N LEU A 615 -22.28 1.30 18.95
CA LEU A 615 -23.54 0.60 18.70
C LEU A 615 -23.31 -0.90 18.98
N SER A 616 -24.27 -1.56 19.60
CA SER A 616 -24.15 -2.93 20.07
C SER A 616 -24.47 -3.98 19.00
N GLY A 617 -25.33 -3.66 18.04
CA GLY A 617 -25.80 -4.57 16.99
C GLY A 617 -25.21 -4.33 15.60
N GLN A 618 -24.48 -3.22 15.40
CA GLN A 618 -23.86 -2.87 14.10
C GLN A 618 -22.69 -1.90 14.30
N SER A 619 -21.74 -1.88 13.36
CA SER A 619 -20.68 -0.87 13.36
C SER A 619 -21.22 0.52 12.97
N ARG A 620 -20.45 1.59 13.31
CA ARG A 620 -20.80 2.96 12.87
C ARG A 620 -20.84 3.10 11.34
N ASP A 621 -20.01 2.34 10.64
CA ASP A 621 -19.95 2.39 9.19
C ASP A 621 -21.18 1.73 8.58
N GLU A 622 -21.62 0.57 9.11
CA GLU A 622 -22.88 -0.07 8.71
C GLU A 622 -24.10 0.80 9.00
N ALA A 623 -24.14 1.46 10.17
CA ALA A 623 -25.17 2.42 10.49
C ALA A 623 -25.15 3.63 9.53
N GLY A 624 -23.95 4.12 9.20
CA GLY A 624 -23.74 5.19 8.24
C GLY A 624 -24.18 4.82 6.83
N ASP A 625 -23.88 3.61 6.38
CA ASP A 625 -24.32 3.09 5.08
C ASP A 625 -25.82 2.91 5.01
N ARG A 626 -26.44 2.47 6.10
CA ARG A 626 -27.91 2.37 6.21
C ARG A 626 -28.59 3.74 6.13
N ILE A 627 -28.04 4.76 6.82
CA ILE A 627 -28.54 6.14 6.72
C ILE A 627 -28.44 6.65 5.28
N ARG A 628 -27.30 6.43 4.63
CA ARG A 628 -27.08 6.83 3.23
C ARG A 628 -28.01 6.07 2.26
N ALA A 629 -28.22 4.79 2.50
CA ALA A 629 -29.14 3.96 1.72
C ALA A 629 -30.58 4.46 1.79
N LEU A 630 -30.97 5.06 2.92
CA LEU A 630 -32.29 5.67 3.14
C LEU A 630 -32.36 7.16 2.74
N GLY A 631 -31.30 7.71 2.13
CA GLY A 631 -31.25 9.07 1.60
C GLY A 631 -30.76 10.14 2.59
N GLY A 632 -30.33 9.74 3.79
CA GLY A 632 -29.82 10.65 4.81
C GLY A 632 -28.33 11.00 4.61
N LYS A 633 -27.92 12.11 5.20
CA LYS A 633 -26.53 12.58 5.24
C LYS A 633 -25.90 12.27 6.59
N VAL A 634 -24.71 11.66 6.61
CA VAL A 634 -23.95 11.44 7.84
C VAL A 634 -22.91 12.56 8.00
N SER A 635 -22.90 13.23 9.17
CA SER A 635 -21.94 14.29 9.51
C SER A 635 -21.06 13.86 10.65
N GLY A 636 -19.80 14.31 10.62
CA GLY A 636 -18.82 14.03 11.67
C GLY A 636 -19.01 14.88 12.94
N SER A 637 -19.81 15.97 12.91
CA SER A 637 -19.97 16.90 14.03
C SER A 637 -21.43 17.36 14.18
N VAL A 638 -21.85 17.55 15.44
CA VAL A 638 -23.19 18.06 15.76
C VAL A 638 -23.27 19.58 15.57
N SER A 639 -24.28 20.06 14.86
CA SER A 639 -24.56 21.47 14.62
C SER A 639 -26.07 21.74 14.62
N LYS A 640 -26.50 23.00 14.54
CA LYS A 640 -27.93 23.38 14.38
C LYS A 640 -28.60 22.81 13.12
N LYS A 641 -27.81 22.28 12.18
CA LYS A 641 -28.29 21.63 10.94
C LYS A 641 -28.37 20.10 11.07
N THR A 642 -28.09 19.55 12.25
CA THR A 642 -28.20 18.11 12.51
C THR A 642 -29.62 17.80 12.94
N ASP A 643 -30.28 16.87 12.24
CA ASP A 643 -31.66 16.46 12.57
C ASP A 643 -31.68 15.38 13.65
N TYR A 644 -30.76 14.41 13.59
CA TYR A 644 -30.71 13.29 14.51
C TYR A 644 -29.28 12.98 14.96
N VAL A 645 -29.14 12.61 16.23
CA VAL A 645 -27.90 12.03 16.76
C VAL A 645 -28.21 10.61 17.19
N VAL A 646 -27.55 9.62 16.62
CA VAL A 646 -27.64 8.22 17.04
C VAL A 646 -26.54 7.98 18.06
N ALA A 647 -26.93 7.69 19.28
CA ALA A 647 -26.02 7.53 20.42
C ALA A 647 -26.00 6.06 20.89
N GLY A 648 -24.86 5.41 20.75
CA GLY A 648 -24.57 4.13 21.39
C GLY A 648 -23.98 4.31 22.79
N SER A 649 -23.44 3.23 23.37
CA SER A 649 -22.69 3.30 24.63
C SER A 649 -21.48 4.22 24.49
N ASP A 650 -21.13 4.93 25.56
CA ASP A 650 -19.98 5.88 25.62
C ASP A 650 -20.03 7.00 24.58
N ALA A 651 -21.21 7.62 24.40
CA ALA A 651 -21.47 8.59 23.33
C ALA A 651 -20.69 9.92 23.42
N GLY A 652 -19.97 10.20 24.48
CA GLY A 652 -19.00 11.30 24.63
C GLY A 652 -19.55 12.71 24.40
N SER A 653 -18.68 13.66 24.04
CA SER A 653 -18.99 15.09 23.91
C SER A 653 -20.01 15.44 22.82
N LYS A 654 -20.25 14.59 21.86
CA LYS A 654 -21.26 14.83 20.80
C LYS A 654 -22.69 14.70 21.32
N LEU A 655 -22.93 13.80 22.30
CA LEU A 655 -24.22 13.64 22.95
C LEU A 655 -24.55 14.92 23.78
N ALA A 656 -23.63 15.35 24.63
CA ALA A 656 -23.82 16.59 25.41
C ALA A 656 -24.06 17.81 24.50
N LYS A 657 -23.39 17.88 23.35
CA LYS A 657 -23.58 18.94 22.37
C LYS A 657 -24.94 18.85 21.66
N ALA A 658 -25.45 17.64 21.40
CA ALA A 658 -26.77 17.43 20.82
C ALA A 658 -27.86 17.90 21.78
N GLU A 659 -27.76 17.53 23.05
CA GLU A 659 -28.67 17.96 24.12
C GLU A 659 -28.66 19.48 24.28
N ALA A 660 -27.48 20.11 24.32
CA ALA A 660 -27.34 21.57 24.41
C ALA A 660 -27.93 22.32 23.19
N LEU A 661 -27.99 21.70 22.03
CA LEU A 661 -28.55 22.28 20.81
C LEU A 661 -30.01 21.88 20.55
N GLY A 662 -30.62 21.04 21.42
CA GLY A 662 -31.97 20.52 21.26
C GLY A 662 -32.15 19.59 20.05
N VAL A 663 -31.08 18.91 19.61
CA VAL A 663 -31.11 17.93 18.50
C VAL A 663 -31.70 16.61 19.02
N VAL A 664 -32.56 15.98 18.24
CA VAL A 664 -33.18 14.70 18.60
C VAL A 664 -32.10 13.62 18.74
N VAL A 665 -32.04 13.00 19.92
CA VAL A 665 -31.13 11.88 20.20
C VAL A 665 -31.91 10.57 20.12
N LEU A 666 -31.36 9.64 19.34
CA LEU A 666 -31.88 8.29 19.17
C LEU A 666 -30.89 7.29 19.78
N ASP A 667 -31.35 6.35 20.57
CA ASP A 667 -30.57 5.15 20.86
C ASP A 667 -30.58 4.19 19.65
N GLU A 668 -29.83 3.10 19.73
CA GLU A 668 -29.72 2.14 18.62
C GLU A 668 -31.06 1.48 18.28
N ALA A 669 -31.92 1.21 19.28
CA ALA A 669 -33.22 0.61 19.08
C ALA A 669 -34.19 1.57 18.38
N ALA A 670 -34.22 2.83 18.80
CA ALA A 670 -35.03 3.89 18.18
C ALA A 670 -34.53 4.18 16.74
N PHE A 671 -33.21 4.16 16.52
CA PHE A 671 -32.64 4.29 15.19
C PHE A 671 -33.06 3.15 14.25
N MET A 672 -33.00 1.90 14.74
CA MET A 672 -33.44 0.73 13.95
C MET A 672 -34.95 0.77 13.66
N ALA A 673 -35.75 1.19 14.62
CA ALA A 673 -37.18 1.38 14.44
C ALA A 673 -37.46 2.46 13.37
N LEU A 674 -36.75 3.58 13.43
CA LEU A 674 -36.87 4.67 12.46
C LEU A 674 -36.44 4.22 11.05
N CYS A 675 -35.40 3.38 10.95
CA CYS A 675 -35.00 2.78 9.67
C CYS A 675 -36.04 1.85 9.07
N SER A 676 -36.84 1.20 9.92
CA SER A 676 -37.84 0.20 9.50
C SER A 676 -39.23 0.82 9.19
N ALA A 677 -39.57 1.92 9.87
CA ALA A 677 -40.89 2.54 9.78
C ALA A 677 -40.94 3.72 8.78
N GLY A 678 -39.79 4.26 8.37
CA GLY A 678 -39.72 5.58 7.76
C GLY A 678 -40.05 6.68 8.80
N PRO A 679 -39.70 7.94 8.56
CA PRO A 679 -40.05 9.04 9.46
C PRO A 679 -41.56 9.31 9.48
#